data_6eee87fabecf48c1d0768089e28b76df
#
_entry.id   6eee87fabecf48c1d0768089e28b76df
#
_cell.length_a   1.000
_cell.length_b   1.000
_cell.length_c   1.000
_cell.angle_alpha   90.00
_cell.angle_beta   90.00
_cell.angle_gamma   90.00
#
_symmetry.space_group_name_H-M   'P 1'
#
loop_
_entity.id
_entity.type
_entity.pdbx_description
1 polymer ?
#
loop_
_entity_poly.entity_id
_entity_poly.type
_entity_poly.pdbx_seq_one_letter_code
_entity_poly.pdbx_strand_id
1 'polypeptide(L)'
;MSPGSPRRRIIVSGTEVSHAPMPEPTTGPARPTGPASPVAPPAPTAPAPAAPSMDPAQLHRLREQATAQTARILSRAAAIRERIGAARKSDLADLDAAAAALHEGIEEQRRLRRERAVAGAERERAEARAALERTVSELAPGAAGSDLRTIDADAVGRPSRWTRIGAFRAPDELGGAPALAPLICASHWRVEGSTRRAQDLVLATLARLVTQIPLPHLRLLVFDPRVTGVLGAFAPLRETVGSAFPPPFSEAGSFADAVRTAMADAASNAERIAVGGARDLLDLWRRDGEPTGSLTVVVVLDHPYGVDEQLGRLLDRVADMSPGTGIHLVIQHDPALGGAPGARRGTLVLRHDAGTWAVPNLPAGAVVEPDDPPSLAVLDAAVRAARQAATKTTGPVIPLADLIGEDLGSPWSGSSIESLDAAIGRAGRDPLTLSLRSENPPHPNVLIGGAVGQGKSNLLLDIIYSLAARYSPDELSMLLLDYKQGLEFHRFAPDAEGRGWLPHVKVLSLESDQEFGVAVLRHVTEELERRSRLFKEAGAPSIGAYRRATGLAVPRMLVIIDEFHALFEGDDDLVDQAVSLLEAIAKQGRAYGIHLLLASQTISGISGLRAKGDSIFAQFPLRMSLKNTAQESEAILSPHNRAAAELTYRGEVILNRNYGLDPAAANVRGVAAWAEPQTLDELQRRLFDLGHTDPPMVFIGANRAAWPEHGPDRADDGEGPAMWLGRPVRVTQTPVSLTLDADVDQGVVLVGSGDDLADGALSSMTLTALRTMDPACELVVLNGMKELPPGLARVVGARSRSGRAARVVPREEVAAFLVRDVTAALDDGAEHPMLLVGVGLQRVVGMDRPLPDDAAPAPGAELADDDLGFSDLLSAGPAQTTPAQVLQRVFERGALQGVFAVGWWSSRRAMERDLGSYNLPGVRALVLLKLGLVDLRDLAGPHTKPFGRGPRIGLLDHTDDAGLRVLVPFEIPDDDVLEETW
;
A
#
# COMPACT_ATOMS: atom_id res chain seq x y z
N MET A 1 0.19 -27.67 32.99
CA MET A 1 0.87 -27.41 34.27
C MET A 1 1.55 -26.06 34.19
N SER A 2 0.95 -25.06 34.78
CA SER A 2 1.56 -23.76 35.11
C SER A 2 2.58 -23.89 36.23
N PRO A 3 3.49 -22.94 36.43
CA PRO A 3 3.28 -21.60 36.96
C PRO A 3 4.14 -20.53 36.31
N GLY A 4 3.80 -19.27 36.13
CA GLY A 4 3.45 -18.29 37.14
C GLY A 4 4.64 -17.35 37.35
N SER A 5 4.75 -16.22 36.61
CA SER A 5 5.75 -15.19 36.90
C SER A 5 5.07 -13.89 37.34
N PRO A 6 5.64 -13.19 38.31
CA PRO A 6 4.96 -12.09 39.03
C PRO A 6 5.12 -10.73 38.36
N ARG A 7 4.02 -10.01 38.25
CA ARG A 7 3.99 -8.59 37.92
C ARG A 7 4.60 -7.76 39.07
N ARG A 8 5.67 -7.02 38.79
CA ARG A 8 6.16 -5.96 39.68
C ARG A 8 5.23 -4.74 39.56
N ARG A 9 4.48 -4.49 40.63
CA ARG A 9 3.83 -3.19 40.89
C ARG A 9 4.90 -2.22 41.41
N ILE A 10 5.01 -1.07 40.79
CA ILE A 10 5.71 0.09 41.36
C ILE A 10 4.70 0.77 42.30
N ILE A 11 5.02 0.74 43.57
CA ILE A 11 4.29 1.45 44.62
C ILE A 11 4.88 2.85 44.70
N VAL A 12 4.06 3.88 44.42
CA VAL A 12 4.33 5.27 44.78
C VAL A 12 3.77 5.45 46.20
N SER A 13 4.65 5.71 47.16
CA SER A 13 4.30 5.97 48.55
C SER A 13 3.56 7.29 48.67
N GLY A 14 2.24 7.22 48.91
CA GLY A 14 1.45 8.33 49.41
C GLY A 14 1.47 8.26 50.95
N THR A 15 1.94 9.31 51.58
CA THR A 15 1.84 9.54 53.03
C THR A 15 0.40 9.84 53.38
N GLU A 16 -0.28 8.91 54.01
CA GLU A 16 -1.54 9.16 54.76
C GLU A 16 -1.27 10.01 55.99
N VAL A 17 -1.94 11.15 56.08
CA VAL A 17 -2.03 11.94 57.32
C VAL A 17 -3.22 11.42 58.11
N SER A 18 -2.92 10.76 59.22
CA SER A 18 -3.87 10.28 60.22
C SER A 18 -4.52 11.45 60.95
N HIS A 19 -5.84 11.53 60.92
CA HIS A 19 -6.64 12.37 61.79
C HIS A 19 -6.76 11.70 63.18
N ALA A 20 -6.22 12.33 64.19
CA ALA A 20 -6.56 12.05 65.61
C ALA A 20 -7.63 13.04 66.10
N PRO A 21 -8.59 12.61 66.96
CA PRO A 21 -9.74 13.42 67.30
C PRO A 21 -9.49 14.44 68.43
N MET A 22 -10.11 15.59 68.27
CA MET A 22 -10.18 16.67 69.28
C MET A 22 -10.93 16.22 70.57
N PRO A 23 -10.46 16.57 71.70
CA PRO A 23 -11.28 16.46 72.94
C PRO A 23 -12.24 17.65 73.14
N GLU A 24 -13.42 17.36 73.66
CA GLU A 24 -14.49 18.33 74.00
C GLU A 24 -14.11 19.25 75.12
N PRO A 25 -14.73 20.46 75.17
CA PRO A 25 -14.48 21.46 76.28
C PRO A 25 -15.41 21.26 77.47
N THR A 26 -14.84 21.24 78.68
CA THR A 26 -15.56 21.35 79.95
C THR A 26 -15.83 22.78 80.34
N THR A 27 -17.01 22.96 80.89
CA THR A 27 -17.79 24.08 81.38
C THR A 27 -17.11 25.01 82.33
N GLY A 28 -17.34 26.33 82.25
CA GLY A 28 -17.63 27.51 82.95
C GLY A 28 -17.13 27.79 84.39
N PRO A 29 -17.34 28.92 85.06
CA PRO A 29 -18.29 29.99 84.78
C PRO A 29 -17.82 31.43 85.09
N ALA A 30 -18.71 32.43 84.88
CA ALA A 30 -18.97 33.70 85.50
C ALA A 30 -18.71 35.03 84.74
N ARG A 31 -19.82 35.71 84.55
CA ARG A 31 -20.01 37.16 84.22
C ARG A 31 -19.52 38.08 85.30
N PRO A 32 -19.35 39.44 85.06
CA PRO A 32 -20.50 40.29 84.73
C PRO A 32 -20.27 41.52 83.79
N THR A 33 -21.33 41.85 83.07
CA THR A 33 -22.05 43.12 82.86
C THR A 33 -21.43 44.32 82.17
N GLY A 34 -22.09 44.71 81.11
CA GLY A 34 -22.63 46.01 80.78
C GLY A 34 -22.12 46.70 79.55
N PRO A 35 -22.91 47.60 79.04
CA PRO A 35 -23.45 47.42 77.66
C PRO A 35 -22.95 48.49 76.69
N ALA A 36 -22.92 48.25 75.40
CA ALA A 36 -23.03 49.26 74.35
C ALA A 36 -23.57 48.72 73.02
N SER A 37 -24.39 49.49 72.45
CA SER A 37 -25.31 49.34 71.35
C SER A 37 -24.72 49.01 69.97
N PRO A 38 -25.54 48.65 68.98
CA PRO A 38 -25.18 47.84 67.85
C PRO A 38 -24.67 48.67 66.66
N VAL A 39 -23.75 48.08 65.95
CA VAL A 39 -23.36 48.54 64.62
C VAL A 39 -23.77 47.48 63.60
N ALA A 40 -24.45 47.93 62.57
CA ALA A 40 -25.03 47.11 61.47
C ALA A 40 -24.00 46.30 60.72
N PRO A 41 -24.41 45.17 60.09
CA PRO A 41 -23.50 44.34 59.33
C PRO A 41 -23.18 44.97 57.99
N PRO A 42 -21.93 44.85 57.50
CA PRO A 42 -21.58 45.24 56.13
C PRO A 42 -22.09 44.22 55.12
N ALA A 43 -22.49 44.75 53.96
CA ALA A 43 -22.98 44.00 52.83
C ALA A 43 -21.95 43.01 52.32
N PRO A 44 -22.38 41.97 51.61
CA PRO A 44 -21.50 40.93 51.09
C PRO A 44 -20.57 41.50 50.01
N THR A 45 -19.29 41.44 50.23
CA THR A 45 -18.27 41.73 49.25
C THR A 45 -18.19 40.60 48.20
N ALA A 46 -18.14 40.99 46.96
CA ALA A 46 -17.95 40.12 45.82
C ALA A 46 -16.72 39.21 45.99
N PRO A 47 -16.72 38.03 45.38
CA PRO A 47 -15.60 37.10 45.51
C PRO A 47 -14.34 37.70 44.89
N ALA A 48 -13.27 37.68 45.64
CA ALA A 48 -11.93 38.05 45.16
C ALA A 48 -11.46 37.08 44.06
N PRO A 49 -10.74 37.58 43.09
CA PRO A 49 -10.17 36.69 42.10
C PRO A 49 -9.23 35.68 42.75
N ALA A 50 -9.31 34.43 42.28
CA ALA A 50 -8.50 33.35 42.78
C ALA A 50 -7.01 33.66 42.65
N ALA A 51 -6.31 33.59 43.73
CA ALA A 51 -4.87 33.73 43.77
C ALA A 51 -4.22 32.50 43.12
N PRO A 52 -3.08 32.65 42.45
CA PRO A 52 -2.35 31.51 41.93
C PRO A 52 -1.98 30.55 43.06
N SER A 53 -2.18 29.28 42.83
CA SER A 53 -1.93 28.22 43.79
C SER A 53 -0.42 28.06 44.05
N MET A 54 0.01 28.70 45.12
CA MET A 54 1.29 28.31 45.72
C MET A 54 1.14 26.98 46.47
N ASP A 55 2.19 26.20 46.47
CA ASP A 55 2.30 24.94 47.21
C ASP A 55 1.85 25.17 48.67
N PRO A 56 0.84 24.44 49.19
CA PRO A 56 0.34 24.55 50.56
C PRO A 56 1.44 24.49 51.61
N ALA A 57 2.54 23.77 51.35
CA ALA A 57 3.71 23.67 52.25
C ALA A 57 4.54 24.97 52.30
N GLN A 58 4.58 25.75 51.24
CA GLN A 58 5.25 27.07 51.21
C GLN A 58 4.41 28.13 51.94
N LEU A 59 3.11 28.11 51.78
CA LEU A 59 2.18 29.00 52.45
C LEU A 59 2.18 28.75 53.99
N HIS A 60 2.28 27.49 54.40
CA HIS A 60 2.36 27.09 55.80
C HIS A 60 3.66 27.59 56.45
N ARG A 61 4.80 27.42 55.84
CA ARG A 61 6.10 27.93 56.32
C ARG A 61 6.16 29.43 56.44
N LEU A 62 5.58 30.18 55.49
CA LEU A 62 5.51 31.66 55.58
C LEU A 62 4.59 32.13 56.70
N ARG A 63 3.49 31.41 56.96
CA ARG A 63 2.60 31.71 58.09
C ARG A 63 3.26 31.44 59.45
N GLU A 64 3.97 30.31 59.58
CA GLU A 64 4.67 29.96 60.82
C GLU A 64 5.81 30.99 61.10
N GLN A 65 6.56 31.37 60.07
CA GLN A 65 7.60 32.39 60.21
C GLN A 65 7.03 33.77 60.63
N ALA A 66 5.89 34.15 60.02
CA ALA A 66 5.20 35.39 60.35
C ALA A 66 4.64 35.36 61.79
N THR A 67 4.07 34.22 62.21
CA THR A 67 3.51 34.01 63.53
C THR A 67 4.60 34.04 64.63
N ALA A 68 5.70 33.33 64.41
CA ALA A 68 6.82 33.27 65.33
C ALA A 68 7.47 34.66 65.49
N GLN A 69 7.47 35.45 64.42
CA GLN A 69 8.03 36.77 64.44
C GLN A 69 7.09 37.80 65.11
N THR A 70 5.80 37.66 64.88
CA THR A 70 4.79 38.50 65.61
C THR A 70 4.88 38.24 67.10
N ALA A 71 5.04 36.96 67.54
CA ALA A 71 5.26 36.64 68.98
C ALA A 71 6.54 37.27 69.56
N ARG A 72 7.65 37.31 68.80
CA ARG A 72 8.91 37.95 69.20
C ARG A 72 8.75 39.50 69.28
N ILE A 73 8.01 40.11 68.37
CA ILE A 73 7.74 41.53 68.36
C ILE A 73 6.83 41.91 69.58
N LEU A 74 5.81 41.11 69.91
CA LEU A 74 4.95 41.28 70.99
C LEU A 74 5.66 41.13 72.35
N SER A 75 6.55 40.11 72.49
CA SER A 75 7.36 39.95 73.73
C SER A 75 8.35 41.08 73.88
N ARG A 76 8.90 41.61 72.79
CA ARG A 76 9.82 42.77 72.81
C ARG A 76 9.04 44.07 73.23
N ALA A 77 7.85 44.25 72.68
CA ALA A 77 6.97 45.37 73.05
C ALA A 77 6.48 45.28 74.54
N ALA A 78 6.27 44.06 75.07
CA ALA A 78 5.95 43.84 76.49
C ALA A 78 7.11 44.23 77.39
N ALA A 79 8.35 43.87 77.01
CA ALA A 79 9.55 44.27 77.75
C ALA A 79 9.83 45.78 77.69
N ILE A 80 9.42 46.46 76.66
CA ILE A 80 9.49 47.91 76.57
C ILE A 80 8.39 48.58 77.49
N ARG A 81 7.18 47.97 77.50
CA ARG A 81 6.10 48.45 78.42
C ARG A 81 6.51 48.30 79.86
N GLU A 82 7.09 47.23 80.27
CA GLU A 82 7.57 46.97 81.56
C GLU A 82 8.68 47.97 81.95
N ARG A 83 9.57 48.33 81.11
CA ARG A 83 10.58 49.37 81.25
C ARG A 83 9.96 50.79 81.38
N ILE A 84 8.91 51.01 80.59
CA ILE A 84 8.14 52.27 80.63
C ILE A 84 7.39 52.41 81.94
N GLY A 85 6.84 51.28 82.53
CA GLY A 85 6.20 51.25 83.84
C GLY A 85 7.17 51.52 84.95
N ALA A 86 8.45 51.25 84.85
CA ALA A 86 9.48 51.48 85.84
C ALA A 86 10.13 52.88 85.82
N ALA A 87 10.11 53.53 84.70
CA ALA A 87 10.68 54.86 84.46
C ALA A 87 9.61 55.99 84.50
N ARG A 88 9.15 56.28 85.70
CA ARG A 88 8.25 57.38 85.82
C ARG A 88 8.87 58.75 85.57
N LYS A 89 8.36 59.51 84.68
CA LYS A 89 8.23 60.96 84.62
C LYS A 89 9.40 61.83 84.04
N SER A 90 10.51 61.34 83.55
CA SER A 90 11.57 62.26 83.15
C SER A 90 11.87 62.20 81.63
N ASP A 91 11.62 61.12 80.84
CA ASP A 91 12.14 61.01 79.51
C ASP A 91 11.12 60.52 78.48
N LEU A 92 10.03 61.18 78.24
CA LEU A 92 9.10 61.02 77.14
C LEU A 92 9.82 61.21 75.80
N ALA A 93 10.82 62.06 75.77
CA ALA A 93 11.62 62.32 74.58
C ALA A 93 12.52 61.11 74.19
N ASP A 94 13.13 60.44 75.20
CA ASP A 94 13.93 59.23 74.97
C ASP A 94 13.06 58.03 74.58
N LEU A 95 11.86 58.01 75.11
CA LEU A 95 10.86 56.96 74.74
C LEU A 95 10.37 57.15 73.32
N ASP A 96 10.12 58.38 72.88
CA ASP A 96 9.69 58.71 71.56
C ASP A 96 10.84 58.40 70.51
N ALA A 97 12.09 58.72 70.91
CA ALA A 97 13.28 58.46 70.11
C ALA A 97 13.52 56.88 69.98
N ALA A 98 13.34 56.19 71.16
CA ALA A 98 13.47 54.73 71.17
C ALA A 98 12.35 54.03 70.29
N ALA A 99 11.11 54.56 70.42
CA ALA A 99 9.99 54.09 69.60
C ALA A 99 10.19 54.36 68.10
N ALA A 100 10.71 55.56 67.79
CA ALA A 100 11.04 55.89 66.38
C ALA A 100 12.16 55.00 65.81
N ALA A 101 13.21 54.77 66.61
CA ALA A 101 14.31 53.88 66.20
C ALA A 101 13.82 52.41 66.09
N LEU A 102 12.92 51.98 66.97
CA LEU A 102 12.32 50.64 66.87
C LEU A 102 11.42 50.54 65.65
N HIS A 103 10.64 51.57 65.37
CA HIS A 103 9.77 51.63 64.19
C HIS A 103 10.60 51.60 62.90
N GLU A 104 11.66 52.35 62.81
CA GLU A 104 12.60 52.38 61.68
C GLU A 104 13.29 50.97 61.48
N GLY A 105 13.72 50.36 62.63
CA GLY A 105 14.25 49.01 62.58
C GLY A 105 13.26 47.93 62.14
N ILE A 106 11.98 48.07 62.52
CA ILE A 106 10.92 47.19 62.07
C ILE A 106 10.64 47.37 60.55
N GLU A 107 10.54 48.60 60.09
CA GLU A 107 10.31 48.88 58.68
C GLU A 107 11.52 48.44 57.78
N GLU A 108 12.75 48.64 58.28
CA GLU A 108 13.94 48.15 57.59
C GLU A 108 13.96 46.61 57.53
N GLN A 109 13.64 45.90 58.58
CA GLN A 109 13.50 44.44 58.58
C GLN A 109 12.36 43.96 57.67
N ARG A 110 11.23 44.67 57.62
CA ARG A 110 10.15 44.38 56.66
C ARG A 110 10.58 44.58 55.22
N ARG A 111 11.36 45.64 54.93
CA ARG A 111 11.93 45.88 53.58
C ARG A 111 12.88 44.78 53.14
N LEU A 112 13.88 44.45 54.00
CA LEU A 112 14.85 43.42 53.76
C LEU A 112 14.21 42.01 53.53
N ARG A 113 13.08 41.73 54.22
CA ARG A 113 12.36 40.48 54.02
C ARG A 113 11.58 40.43 52.70
N ARG A 114 10.96 41.55 52.32
CA ARG A 114 10.30 41.67 51.01
C ARG A 114 11.34 41.48 49.92
N GLU A 115 12.47 42.14 50.04
CA GLU A 115 13.56 42.02 49.03
C GLU A 115 14.07 40.57 48.94
N ARG A 116 14.26 39.88 50.07
CA ARG A 116 14.68 38.46 50.08
C ARG A 116 13.58 37.54 49.57
N ALA A 117 12.33 37.77 49.87
CA ALA A 117 11.20 36.98 49.35
C ALA A 117 11.05 37.17 47.84
N VAL A 118 11.16 38.42 47.36
CA VAL A 118 11.13 38.72 45.92
C VAL A 118 12.31 38.08 45.21
N ALA A 119 13.54 38.25 45.74
CA ALA A 119 14.73 37.63 45.15
C ALA A 119 14.71 36.09 45.20
N GLY A 120 14.08 35.49 46.23
CA GLY A 120 13.84 34.07 46.32
C GLY A 120 12.85 33.57 45.24
N ALA A 121 11.72 34.25 45.13
CA ALA A 121 10.72 33.93 44.09
C ALA A 121 11.26 34.11 42.66
N GLU A 122 12.07 35.16 42.44
CA GLU A 122 12.75 35.35 41.13
C GLU A 122 13.72 34.24 40.78
N ARG A 123 14.48 33.71 41.76
CA ARG A 123 15.38 32.59 41.58
C ARG A 123 14.62 31.29 41.26
N GLU A 124 13.58 30.98 42.05
CA GLU A 124 12.74 29.80 41.82
C GLU A 124 12.05 29.85 40.42
N ARG A 125 11.61 31.05 39.99
CA ARG A 125 11.08 31.28 38.65
C ARG A 125 12.12 31.04 37.56
N ALA A 126 13.34 31.56 37.76
CA ALA A 126 14.43 31.35 36.80
C ALA A 126 14.83 29.87 36.68
N GLU A 127 14.89 29.15 37.81
CA GLU A 127 15.18 27.71 37.83
C GLU A 127 14.07 26.89 37.17
N ALA A 128 12.79 27.22 37.44
CA ALA A 128 11.64 26.55 36.80
C ALA A 128 11.62 26.81 35.30
N ARG A 129 11.91 28.03 34.88
CA ARG A 129 12.00 28.38 33.45
C ARG A 129 13.14 27.62 32.75
N ALA A 130 14.33 27.57 33.35
CA ALA A 130 15.47 26.83 32.84
C ALA A 130 15.20 25.32 32.78
N ALA A 131 14.46 24.76 33.75
CA ALA A 131 14.02 23.38 33.74
C ALA A 131 13.03 23.10 32.59
N LEU A 132 12.05 24.00 32.40
CA LEU A 132 11.09 23.92 31.31
C LEU A 132 11.78 23.99 29.93
N GLU A 133 12.70 24.96 29.76
CA GLU A 133 13.48 25.10 28.53
C GLU A 133 14.31 23.84 28.22
N ARG A 134 14.94 23.23 29.23
CA ARG A 134 15.62 21.93 29.06
C ARG A 134 14.66 20.83 28.62
N THR A 135 13.52 20.69 29.31
CA THR A 135 12.50 19.68 28.96
C THR A 135 11.96 19.87 27.56
N VAL A 136 11.67 21.10 27.15
CA VAL A 136 11.24 21.42 25.78
C VAL A 136 12.32 21.06 24.76
N SER A 137 13.58 21.41 25.04
CA SER A 137 14.72 21.09 24.17
C SER A 137 14.96 19.58 24.04
N GLU A 138 14.70 18.80 25.10
CA GLU A 138 14.76 17.33 25.06
C GLU A 138 13.59 16.71 24.29
N LEU A 139 12.37 17.17 24.51
CA LEU A 139 11.15 16.64 23.87
C LEU A 139 11.02 17.09 22.42
N ALA A 140 11.35 18.31 22.10
CA ALA A 140 11.18 18.94 20.79
C ALA A 140 12.44 19.72 20.38
N PRO A 141 13.53 19.03 20.04
CA PRO A 141 14.80 19.66 19.68
C PRO A 141 14.70 20.45 18.36
N GLY A 142 15.49 21.47 18.23
CA GLY A 142 15.63 22.28 17.02
C GLY A 142 14.30 22.91 16.56
N ALA A 143 13.97 22.77 15.29
CA ALA A 143 12.78 23.34 14.68
C ALA A 143 11.46 22.81 15.29
N ALA A 144 11.46 21.61 15.89
CA ALA A 144 10.27 21.03 16.51
C ALA A 144 9.67 21.91 17.59
N GLY A 145 10.51 22.51 18.45
CA GLY A 145 10.11 23.36 19.59
C GLY A 145 10.28 24.86 19.36
N SER A 146 10.95 25.29 18.26
CA SER A 146 11.21 26.70 18.01
C SER A 146 9.99 27.47 17.49
N ASP A 147 10.01 28.80 17.59
CA ASP A 147 8.98 29.71 17.05
C ASP A 147 9.10 29.96 15.53
N LEU A 148 10.04 29.29 14.85
CA LEU A 148 10.32 29.41 13.42
C LEU A 148 10.69 30.83 12.96
N ARG A 149 11.25 31.67 13.83
CA ARG A 149 11.83 32.96 13.40
C ARG A 149 13.17 32.76 12.72
N THR A 150 13.87 31.70 13.12
CA THR A 150 15.14 31.29 12.54
C THR A 150 15.19 29.77 12.41
N ILE A 151 15.87 29.26 11.37
CA ILE A 151 16.12 27.83 11.19
C ILE A 151 17.58 27.56 11.53
N ASP A 152 17.80 26.68 12.49
CA ASP A 152 19.10 26.14 12.81
C ASP A 152 19.44 25.02 11.85
N ALA A 153 20.40 25.23 10.96
CA ALA A 153 20.82 24.25 9.97
C ALA A 153 21.49 23.01 10.59
N ASP A 154 22.13 23.16 11.76
CA ASP A 154 22.77 22.04 12.45
C ASP A 154 21.79 21.15 13.22
N ALA A 155 20.56 21.61 13.39
CA ALA A 155 19.47 20.84 14.04
C ALA A 155 18.62 20.05 13.02
N VAL A 156 18.93 20.11 11.73
CA VAL A 156 18.20 19.35 10.69
C VAL A 156 18.44 17.86 10.86
N GLY A 157 17.36 17.06 10.68
CA GLY A 157 17.42 15.61 10.78
C GLY A 157 17.29 15.04 12.20
N ARG A 158 16.77 15.81 13.14
CA ARG A 158 16.47 15.36 14.53
C ARG A 158 14.97 15.15 14.72
N PRO A 159 14.42 13.96 14.44
CA PRO A 159 12.98 13.71 14.51
C PRO A 159 12.48 13.73 15.97
N SER A 160 11.37 14.44 16.19
CA SER A 160 10.66 14.55 17.45
C SER A 160 9.21 14.10 17.28
N ARG A 161 8.64 13.47 18.34
CA ARG A 161 7.20 13.17 18.41
C ARG A 161 6.36 14.43 18.61
N TRP A 162 6.96 15.48 19.17
CA TRP A 162 6.31 16.69 19.59
C TRP A 162 6.55 17.82 18.60
N THR A 163 5.53 18.59 18.36
CA THR A 163 5.55 19.73 17.45
C THR A 163 4.95 20.94 18.15
N ARG A 164 5.62 22.08 18.09
CA ARG A 164 5.15 23.33 18.65
C ARG A 164 3.91 23.83 17.89
N ILE A 165 2.88 24.21 18.63
CA ILE A 165 1.61 24.74 18.12
C ILE A 165 1.39 26.22 18.51
N GLY A 166 2.26 26.78 19.34
CA GLY A 166 2.17 28.15 19.86
C GLY A 166 2.93 28.31 21.16
N ALA A 167 2.57 29.31 21.93
CA ALA A 167 3.12 29.61 23.25
C ALA A 167 2.02 29.72 24.30
N PHE A 168 2.35 29.33 25.52
CA PHE A 168 1.43 29.53 26.65
C PHE A 168 1.32 31.04 27.00
N ARG A 169 0.06 31.52 27.05
CA ARG A 169 -0.24 32.76 27.73
C ARG A 169 -0.42 32.41 29.21
N ALA A 170 0.52 32.81 30.04
CA ALA A 170 0.35 32.68 31.47
C ALA A 170 0.33 34.07 32.11
N PRO A 171 -0.42 34.31 33.22
CA PRO A 171 -0.16 35.46 34.02
C PRO A 171 1.25 35.33 34.60
N ASP A 172 2.13 36.21 34.17
CA ASP A 172 3.49 36.54 34.69
C ASP A 172 4.56 35.40 34.77
N GLU A 173 4.22 34.13 34.88
CA GLU A 173 5.18 33.11 35.30
C GLU A 173 5.63 32.14 34.24
N LEU A 174 4.80 31.77 33.26
CA LEU A 174 5.09 30.84 32.15
C LEU A 174 4.93 31.51 30.79
N GLY A 175 4.71 32.81 30.73
CA GLY A 175 4.48 33.55 29.49
C GLY A 175 5.57 33.32 28.45
N GLY A 176 5.17 32.89 27.25
CA GLY A 176 6.07 32.59 26.13
C GLY A 176 6.68 31.21 26.13
N ALA A 177 6.37 30.35 27.12
CA ALA A 177 6.81 28.94 27.05
C ALA A 177 6.18 28.20 25.86
N PRO A 178 6.94 27.38 25.08
CA PRO A 178 6.41 26.66 23.95
C PRO A 178 5.29 25.68 24.35
N ALA A 179 4.17 25.76 23.65
CA ALA A 179 3.10 24.77 23.74
C ALA A 179 3.34 23.67 22.67
N LEU A 180 3.52 22.43 23.13
CA LEU A 180 3.83 21.28 22.27
C LEU A 180 2.62 20.36 22.14
N ALA A 181 2.38 19.85 20.95
CA ALA A 181 1.39 18.81 20.66
C ALA A 181 2.05 17.59 20.02
N PRO A 182 1.62 16.36 20.38
CA PRO A 182 2.18 15.14 19.76
C PRO A 182 1.68 15.00 18.33
N LEU A 183 2.57 14.66 17.38
CA LEU A 183 2.24 14.39 15.99
C LEU A 183 2.95 13.12 15.50
N ILE A 184 4.27 13.15 15.35
CA ILE A 184 5.01 12.08 14.68
C ILE A 184 4.99 10.79 15.50
N CYS A 185 4.50 9.70 14.90
CA CYS A 185 4.28 8.41 15.55
C CYS A 185 3.44 8.48 16.84
N ALA A 186 2.60 9.49 16.98
CA ALA A 186 1.84 9.72 18.21
C ALA A 186 0.35 10.02 17.97
N SER A 187 0.00 10.89 17.00
CA SER A 187 -1.40 11.21 16.75
C SER A 187 -1.65 11.64 15.30
N HIS A 188 -2.90 11.60 14.88
CA HIS A 188 -3.43 12.36 13.76
C HIS A 188 -3.93 13.71 14.26
N TRP A 189 -4.02 14.70 13.38
CA TRP A 189 -4.51 16.03 13.77
C TRP A 189 -5.76 16.44 12.99
N ARG A 190 -6.70 17.05 13.70
CA ARG A 190 -7.78 17.83 13.11
C ARG A 190 -7.65 19.27 13.59
N VAL A 191 -7.36 20.18 12.67
CA VAL A 191 -7.17 21.61 12.95
C VAL A 191 -8.47 22.33 12.57
N GLU A 192 -9.21 22.80 13.55
CA GLU A 192 -10.47 23.52 13.38
C GLU A 192 -10.29 25.02 13.64
N GLY A 193 -10.89 25.87 12.81
CA GLY A 193 -10.85 27.31 13.01
C GLY A 193 -10.99 28.10 11.71
N SER A 194 -10.78 29.43 11.77
CA SER A 194 -10.75 30.26 10.57
C SER A 194 -9.70 29.75 9.60
N THR A 195 -10.04 29.64 8.34
CA THR A 195 -9.20 29.05 7.28
C THR A 195 -7.76 29.54 7.33
N ARG A 196 -7.53 30.86 7.47
CA ARG A 196 -6.18 31.45 7.48
C ARG A 196 -5.33 30.96 8.65
N ARG A 197 -5.83 31.00 9.90
CA ARG A 197 -5.06 30.60 11.09
C ARG A 197 -4.79 29.10 11.15
N ALA A 198 -5.75 28.30 10.70
CA ALA A 198 -5.57 26.86 10.60
C ALA A 198 -4.53 26.51 9.53
N GLN A 199 -4.54 27.18 8.38
CA GLN A 199 -3.51 27.03 7.34
C GLN A 199 -2.13 27.48 7.82
N ASP A 200 -2.01 28.59 8.55
CA ASP A 200 -0.76 29.06 9.14
C ASP A 200 -0.12 27.98 10.03
N LEU A 201 -0.92 27.30 10.87
CA LEU A 201 -0.44 26.19 11.71
C LEU A 201 0.02 25.01 10.85
N VAL A 202 -0.73 24.64 9.82
CA VAL A 202 -0.33 23.56 8.89
C VAL A 202 1.00 23.90 8.22
N LEU A 203 1.17 25.11 7.69
CA LEU A 203 2.43 25.57 7.07
C LEU A 203 3.60 25.52 8.05
N ALA A 204 3.41 26.04 9.27
CA ALA A 204 4.43 25.99 10.30
C ALA A 204 4.80 24.53 10.66
N THR A 205 3.81 23.63 10.70
CA THR A 205 4.03 22.22 10.94
C THR A 205 4.82 21.57 9.81
N LEU A 206 4.49 21.86 8.54
CA LEU A 206 5.22 21.34 7.39
C LEU A 206 6.66 21.84 7.36
N ALA A 207 6.91 23.12 7.66
CA ALA A 207 8.26 23.66 7.77
C ALA A 207 9.08 22.94 8.86
N ARG A 208 8.45 22.59 9.98
CA ARG A 208 9.09 21.80 11.04
C ARG A 208 9.37 20.36 10.58
N LEU A 209 8.43 19.73 9.89
CA LEU A 209 8.58 18.34 9.41
C LEU A 209 9.72 18.19 8.42
N VAL A 210 9.82 19.06 7.41
CA VAL A 210 10.87 18.97 6.39
C VAL A 210 12.27 19.21 6.95
N THR A 211 12.39 19.89 8.10
CA THR A 211 13.67 20.06 8.80
C THR A 211 13.96 18.95 9.79
N GLN A 212 12.94 18.26 10.32
CA GLN A 212 13.11 17.18 11.30
C GLN A 212 13.35 15.82 10.68
N ILE A 213 12.62 15.51 9.62
CA ILE A 213 12.68 14.20 8.98
C ILE A 213 13.59 14.26 7.76
N PRO A 214 14.57 13.35 7.61
CA PRO A 214 15.39 13.28 6.41
C PRO A 214 14.49 13.13 5.16
N LEU A 215 14.69 14.01 4.16
CA LEU A 215 13.78 14.11 3.01
C LEU A 215 13.53 12.79 2.26
N PRO A 216 14.50 11.87 2.07
CA PRO A 216 14.24 10.57 1.44
C PRO A 216 13.23 9.70 2.19
N HIS A 217 13.03 9.97 3.48
CA HIS A 217 12.13 9.22 4.36
C HIS A 217 10.85 9.98 4.71
N LEU A 218 10.66 11.19 4.18
CA LEU A 218 9.43 11.98 4.34
C LEU A 218 8.66 12.02 3.04
N ARG A 219 7.42 11.56 3.06
CA ARG A 219 6.45 11.74 1.96
C ARG A 219 5.37 12.71 2.41
N LEU A 220 5.05 13.68 1.55
CA LEU A 220 4.00 14.66 1.81
C LEU A 220 2.95 14.58 0.70
N LEU A 221 1.73 14.19 1.06
CA LEU A 221 0.57 14.15 0.17
C LEU A 221 -0.42 15.23 0.59
N VAL A 222 -0.71 16.19 -0.28
CA VAL A 222 -1.59 17.31 0.06
C VAL A 222 -2.75 17.41 -0.91
N PHE A 223 -3.95 17.39 -0.37
CA PHE A 223 -5.18 17.68 -1.09
C PHE A 223 -5.52 19.17 -0.94
N ASP A 224 -5.45 19.92 -2.04
CA ASP A 224 -5.77 21.35 -2.13
C ASP A 224 -6.80 21.55 -3.26
N PRO A 225 -8.09 21.24 -3.03
CA PRO A 225 -9.11 21.29 -4.06
C PRO A 225 -9.46 22.71 -4.53
N ARG A 226 -9.00 23.74 -3.80
CA ARG A 226 -9.19 25.15 -4.19
C ARG A 226 -7.98 25.76 -4.89
N VAL A 227 -6.89 24.98 -5.00
CA VAL A 227 -5.63 25.43 -5.62
C VAL A 227 -5.15 26.76 -5.00
N THR A 228 -5.07 26.77 -3.67
CA THR A 228 -4.76 28.00 -2.89
C THR A 228 -3.33 28.50 -3.07
N GLY A 229 -2.43 27.64 -3.59
CA GLY A 229 -1.02 27.96 -3.77
C GLY A 229 -0.22 28.07 -2.48
N VAL A 230 -0.81 27.73 -1.32
CA VAL A 230 -0.23 27.82 0.02
C VAL A 230 1.12 27.08 0.13
N LEU A 231 1.30 26.01 -0.66
CA LEU A 231 2.52 25.19 -0.65
C LEU A 231 3.61 25.62 -1.65
N GLY A 232 3.47 26.77 -2.27
CA GLY A 232 4.42 27.24 -3.29
C GLY A 232 5.89 27.28 -2.79
N ALA A 233 6.12 27.64 -1.53
CA ALA A 233 7.45 27.68 -0.93
C ALA A 233 8.13 26.30 -0.84
N PHE A 234 7.37 25.20 -0.86
CA PHE A 234 7.91 23.82 -0.80
C PHE A 234 8.15 23.20 -2.19
N ALA A 235 7.79 23.89 -3.27
CA ALA A 235 7.98 23.42 -4.63
C ALA A 235 9.43 22.95 -4.96
N PRO A 236 10.49 23.64 -4.47
CA PRO A 236 11.87 23.23 -4.75
C PRO A 236 12.25 21.87 -4.14
N LEU A 237 11.48 21.32 -3.18
CA LEU A 237 11.74 19.97 -2.64
C LEU A 237 11.50 18.88 -3.67
N ARG A 238 10.64 19.10 -4.66
CA ARG A 238 10.35 18.14 -5.75
C ARG A 238 11.58 17.82 -6.57
N GLU A 239 12.43 18.83 -6.80
CA GLU A 239 13.71 18.65 -7.50
C GLU A 239 14.67 17.72 -6.73
N THR A 240 14.53 17.64 -5.41
CA THR A 240 15.44 16.87 -4.55
C THR A 240 14.94 15.45 -4.29
N VAL A 241 13.63 15.26 -4.13
CA VAL A 241 13.05 13.96 -3.70
C VAL A 241 11.90 13.47 -4.58
N GLY A 242 11.64 14.13 -5.71
CA GLY A 242 10.72 13.67 -6.76
C GLY A 242 9.34 13.29 -6.24
N SER A 243 8.95 12.04 -6.42
CA SER A 243 7.62 11.50 -6.07
C SER A 243 7.27 11.52 -4.57
N ALA A 244 8.24 11.75 -3.68
CA ALA A 244 7.94 11.91 -2.25
C ALA A 244 7.22 13.24 -1.94
N PHE A 245 7.34 14.24 -2.83
CA PHE A 245 6.68 15.54 -2.75
C PHE A 245 5.93 15.84 -4.06
N PRO A 246 4.84 15.12 -4.39
CA PRO A 246 4.07 15.40 -5.61
C PRO A 246 3.45 16.80 -5.54
N PRO A 247 3.04 17.38 -6.68
CA PRO A 247 2.19 18.56 -6.68
C PRO A 247 0.95 18.34 -5.81
N PRO A 248 0.40 19.39 -5.17
CA PRO A 248 -0.87 19.25 -4.47
C PRO A 248 -1.95 18.70 -5.40
N PHE A 249 -2.71 17.76 -4.91
CA PHE A 249 -3.81 17.16 -5.66
C PHE A 249 -5.04 18.07 -5.58
N SER A 250 -5.66 18.34 -6.72
CA SER A 250 -6.95 19.06 -6.81
C SER A 250 -8.14 18.11 -6.97
N GLU A 251 -7.91 16.87 -7.41
CA GLU A 251 -8.94 15.87 -7.69
C GLU A 251 -8.92 14.76 -6.64
N ALA A 252 -10.12 14.35 -6.20
CA ALA A 252 -10.29 13.34 -5.16
C ALA A 252 -9.77 11.95 -5.58
N GLY A 253 -9.94 11.56 -6.84
CA GLY A 253 -9.53 10.25 -7.37
C GLY A 253 -8.02 10.03 -7.31
N SER A 254 -7.25 10.90 -7.93
CA SER A 254 -5.78 10.83 -7.95
C SER A 254 -5.17 10.95 -6.55
N PHE A 255 -5.77 11.76 -5.68
CA PHE A 255 -5.37 11.83 -4.28
C PHE A 255 -5.65 10.52 -3.54
N ALA A 256 -6.82 9.91 -3.76
CA ALA A 256 -7.17 8.65 -3.14
C ALA A 256 -6.19 7.52 -3.50
N ASP A 257 -5.71 7.47 -4.74
CA ASP A 257 -4.70 6.48 -5.18
C ASP A 257 -3.37 6.67 -4.45
N ALA A 258 -2.90 7.90 -4.35
CA ALA A 258 -1.70 8.23 -3.59
C ALA A 258 -1.83 7.86 -2.10
N VAL A 259 -3.00 8.07 -1.51
CA VAL A 259 -3.28 7.69 -0.11
C VAL A 259 -3.31 6.18 0.05
N ARG A 260 -3.86 5.39 -0.89
CA ARG A 260 -3.83 3.93 -0.84
C ARG A 260 -2.39 3.40 -0.85
N THR A 261 -1.53 3.97 -1.69
CA THR A 261 -0.10 3.64 -1.71
C THR A 261 0.56 3.93 -0.35
N ALA A 262 0.26 5.09 0.25
CA ALA A 262 0.78 5.44 1.57
C ALA A 262 0.31 4.48 2.68
N MET A 263 -0.92 3.98 2.59
CA MET A 263 -1.44 2.97 3.53
C MET A 263 -0.72 1.63 3.39
N ALA A 264 -0.36 1.22 2.17
CA ALA A 264 0.44 0.01 1.93
C ALA A 264 1.86 0.14 2.52
N ASP A 265 2.50 1.31 2.33
CA ASP A 265 3.79 1.60 2.94
C ASP A 265 3.73 1.55 4.48
N ALA A 266 2.65 2.08 5.07
CA ALA A 266 2.44 2.02 6.52
C ALA A 266 2.21 0.59 7.02
N ALA A 267 1.55 -0.27 6.25
CA ALA A 267 1.41 -1.69 6.56
C ALA A 267 2.77 -2.41 6.53
N SER A 268 3.60 -2.15 5.54
CA SER A 268 4.98 -2.66 5.47
C SER A 268 5.85 -2.15 6.64
N ASN A 269 5.67 -0.88 7.06
CA ASN A 269 6.32 -0.36 8.26
C ASN A 269 5.87 -1.12 9.52
N ALA A 270 4.57 -1.45 9.64
CA ALA A 270 4.03 -2.18 10.78
C ALA A 270 4.69 -3.57 10.92
N GLU A 271 4.90 -4.27 9.81
CA GLU A 271 5.60 -5.56 9.79
C GLU A 271 7.05 -5.41 10.26
N ARG A 272 7.77 -4.40 9.74
CA ARG A 272 9.16 -4.13 10.15
C ARG A 272 9.27 -3.76 11.63
N ILE A 273 8.35 -2.94 12.14
CA ILE A 273 8.27 -2.57 13.55
C ILE A 273 8.07 -3.83 14.42
N ALA A 274 7.17 -4.73 13.99
CA ALA A 274 6.90 -5.97 14.69
C ALA A 274 8.12 -6.90 14.71
N VAL A 275 8.78 -7.09 13.56
CA VAL A 275 10.00 -7.91 13.43
C VAL A 275 11.14 -7.32 14.25
N GLY A 276 11.36 -6.00 14.21
CA GLY A 276 12.38 -5.29 14.99
C GLY A 276 12.06 -5.16 16.48
N GLY A 277 10.87 -5.61 16.93
CA GLY A 277 10.43 -5.50 18.33
C GLY A 277 10.34 -4.05 18.82
N ALA A 278 10.20 -3.08 17.91
CA ALA A 278 10.11 -1.66 18.21
C ALA A 278 8.67 -1.27 18.60
N ARG A 279 8.51 -0.12 19.25
CA ARG A 279 7.19 0.39 19.63
C ARG A 279 6.49 1.10 18.49
N ASP A 280 7.26 1.71 17.59
CA ASP A 280 6.82 2.50 16.46
C ASP A 280 8.01 2.78 15.53
N LEU A 281 7.75 3.45 14.39
CA LEU A 281 8.74 3.73 13.37
C LEU A 281 9.94 4.57 13.88
N LEU A 282 9.71 5.57 14.71
CA LEU A 282 10.82 6.35 15.30
C LEU A 282 11.66 5.55 16.30
N ASP A 283 11.06 4.62 17.03
CA ASP A 283 11.79 3.72 17.92
C ASP A 283 12.64 2.75 17.11
N LEU A 284 12.11 2.27 15.97
CA LEU A 284 12.85 1.43 15.02
C LEU A 284 14.07 2.20 14.48
N TRP A 285 13.90 3.41 13.96
CA TRP A 285 15.00 4.24 13.46
C TRP A 285 16.11 4.49 14.49
N ARG A 286 15.72 4.68 15.77
CA ARG A 286 16.73 4.83 16.84
C ARG A 286 17.49 3.56 17.15
N ARG A 287 16.84 2.40 17.02
CA ARG A 287 17.48 1.09 17.25
C ARG A 287 18.40 0.70 16.10
N ASP A 288 17.96 0.96 14.87
CA ASP A 288 18.72 0.64 13.68
C ASP A 288 19.88 1.63 13.44
N GLY A 289 19.85 2.79 14.12
CA GLY A 289 20.84 3.87 13.95
C GLY A 289 20.65 4.72 12.70
N GLU A 290 19.74 4.31 11.81
CA GLU A 290 19.41 5.03 10.59
C GLU A 290 17.91 4.93 10.28
N PRO A 291 17.32 5.93 9.59
CA PRO A 291 15.94 5.88 9.13
C PRO A 291 15.74 4.77 8.09
N THR A 292 14.74 3.92 8.31
CA THR A 292 14.30 2.87 7.38
C THR A 292 12.80 3.02 7.10
N GLY A 293 12.38 2.86 5.84
CA GLY A 293 11.00 3.09 5.45
C GLY A 293 10.63 4.57 5.31
N SER A 294 9.38 4.86 5.06
CA SER A 294 8.87 6.22 4.85
C SER A 294 7.86 6.64 5.91
N LEU A 295 7.95 7.89 6.34
CA LEU A 295 6.95 8.57 7.12
C LEU A 295 6.10 9.40 6.17
N THR A 296 4.80 9.14 6.11
CA THR A 296 3.88 9.86 5.22
C THR A 296 2.96 10.77 6.02
N VAL A 297 2.87 12.02 5.58
CA VAL A 297 1.91 13.00 6.12
C VAL A 297 0.88 13.32 5.04
N VAL A 298 -0.36 12.92 5.29
CA VAL A 298 -1.52 13.17 4.45
C VAL A 298 -2.19 14.43 4.96
N VAL A 299 -2.22 15.49 4.16
CA VAL A 299 -2.80 16.80 4.51
C VAL A 299 -4.04 17.04 3.67
N VAL A 300 -5.15 17.39 4.32
CA VAL A 300 -6.38 17.77 3.65
C VAL A 300 -6.71 19.20 4.02
N LEU A 301 -6.70 20.10 3.02
CA LEU A 301 -7.03 21.51 3.19
C LEU A 301 -8.53 21.74 2.90
N ASP A 302 -9.11 22.74 3.57
CA ASP A 302 -10.49 23.21 3.37
C ASP A 302 -11.59 22.11 3.47
N HIS A 303 -11.32 21.06 4.26
CA HIS A 303 -12.31 20.01 4.49
C HIS A 303 -13.64 20.58 4.99
N PRO A 304 -14.81 20.18 4.45
CA PRO A 304 -15.07 19.03 3.56
C PRO A 304 -15.08 19.35 2.05
N TYR A 305 -14.63 20.51 1.63
CA TYR A 305 -14.68 20.92 0.22
C TYR A 305 -13.86 19.97 -0.65
N GLY A 306 -14.48 19.49 -1.77
CA GLY A 306 -13.82 18.56 -2.71
C GLY A 306 -13.69 17.11 -2.20
N VAL A 307 -14.12 16.81 -0.98
CA VAL A 307 -14.08 15.45 -0.42
C VAL A 307 -15.41 14.75 -0.74
N ASP A 308 -15.37 13.79 -1.64
CA ASP A 308 -16.51 12.91 -1.93
C ASP A 308 -16.65 11.80 -0.86
N GLU A 309 -17.70 11.01 -0.95
CA GLU A 309 -17.98 9.93 0.00
C GLU A 309 -16.90 8.84 -0.01
N GLN A 310 -16.31 8.55 -1.17
CA GLN A 310 -15.29 7.53 -1.32
C GLN A 310 -13.98 7.96 -0.66
N LEU A 311 -13.54 9.19 -0.94
CA LEU A 311 -12.37 9.79 -0.29
C LEU A 311 -12.60 9.93 1.22
N GLY A 312 -13.79 10.37 1.65
CA GLY A 312 -14.15 10.46 3.07
C GLY A 312 -13.98 9.12 3.80
N ARG A 313 -14.49 8.02 3.24
CA ARG A 313 -14.30 6.67 3.78
C ARG A 313 -12.83 6.22 3.81
N LEU A 314 -12.03 6.65 2.83
CA LEU A 314 -10.61 6.35 2.79
C LEU A 314 -9.86 7.11 3.90
N LEU A 315 -10.11 8.40 4.07
CA LEU A 315 -9.54 9.22 5.14
C LEU A 315 -9.92 8.69 6.53
N ASP A 316 -11.15 8.20 6.68
CA ASP A 316 -11.60 7.51 7.88
C ASP A 316 -10.76 6.26 8.19
N ARG A 317 -10.43 5.45 7.19
CA ARG A 317 -9.55 4.29 7.34
C ARG A 317 -8.12 4.71 7.73
N VAL A 318 -7.59 5.79 7.16
CA VAL A 318 -6.29 6.33 7.58
C VAL A 318 -6.33 6.78 9.04
N ALA A 319 -7.41 7.44 9.47
CA ALA A 319 -7.59 7.89 10.86
C ALA A 319 -7.73 6.73 11.86
N ASP A 320 -8.14 5.55 11.40
CA ASP A 320 -8.21 4.32 12.21
C ASP A 320 -6.86 3.57 12.28
N MET A 321 -5.91 3.87 11.40
CA MET A 321 -4.56 3.31 11.45
C MET A 321 -3.77 3.85 12.65
N SER A 322 -2.81 3.06 13.11
CA SER A 322 -1.91 3.53 14.17
C SER A 322 -0.92 4.58 13.65
N PRO A 323 -0.84 5.78 14.22
CA PRO A 323 0.21 6.74 13.84
C PRO A 323 1.63 6.19 14.01
N GLY A 324 1.80 5.20 14.88
CA GLY A 324 3.09 4.51 15.11
C GLY A 324 3.67 3.86 13.86
N THR A 325 2.85 3.53 12.85
CA THR A 325 3.30 2.96 11.58
C THR A 325 3.92 3.98 10.62
N GLY A 326 3.91 5.26 10.97
CA GLY A 326 4.50 6.33 10.16
C GLY A 326 3.53 7.00 9.19
N ILE A 327 2.23 6.70 9.24
CA ILE A 327 1.21 7.44 8.47
C ILE A 327 0.49 8.43 9.38
N HIS A 328 0.40 9.69 8.97
CA HIS A 328 -0.24 10.76 9.71
C HIS A 328 -1.28 11.48 8.86
N LEU A 329 -2.43 11.75 9.44
CA LEU A 329 -3.50 12.53 8.82
C LEU A 329 -3.60 13.89 9.53
N VAL A 330 -3.53 14.96 8.75
CA VAL A 330 -3.70 16.34 9.20
C VAL A 330 -4.85 16.94 8.39
N ILE A 331 -6.01 17.11 9.00
CA ILE A 331 -7.19 17.69 8.35
C ILE A 331 -7.36 19.13 8.85
N GLN A 332 -7.27 20.09 7.95
CA GLN A 332 -7.74 21.44 8.20
C GLN A 332 -9.24 21.50 7.89
N HIS A 333 -10.04 21.67 8.95
CA HIS A 333 -11.50 21.67 8.87
C HIS A 333 -12.05 23.07 9.08
N ASP A 334 -12.91 23.51 8.17
CA ASP A 334 -13.67 24.75 8.34
C ASP A 334 -15.05 24.42 8.94
N PRO A 335 -15.28 24.76 10.22
CA PRO A 335 -16.57 24.49 10.87
C PRO A 335 -17.77 25.19 10.21
N ALA A 336 -17.53 26.27 9.44
CA ALA A 336 -18.60 26.99 8.75
C ALA A 336 -19.19 26.19 7.57
N LEU A 337 -18.43 25.23 7.03
CA LEU A 337 -18.89 24.38 5.93
C LEU A 337 -19.67 23.14 6.40
N GLY A 338 -19.74 22.90 7.71
CA GLY A 338 -20.41 21.72 8.28
C GLY A 338 -19.62 20.43 8.03
N GLY A 339 -20.22 19.28 8.29
CA GLY A 339 -19.62 17.96 7.96
C GLY A 339 -18.36 17.63 8.75
N ALA A 340 -18.30 17.98 10.05
CA ALA A 340 -17.13 17.66 10.86
C ALA A 340 -16.87 16.15 10.89
N PRO A 341 -15.64 15.69 10.58
CA PRO A 341 -15.27 14.28 10.71
C PRO A 341 -15.48 13.83 12.15
N GLY A 342 -15.94 12.59 12.35
CA GLY A 342 -16.10 12.03 13.70
C GLY A 342 -14.78 12.07 14.49
N ALA A 343 -14.86 12.34 15.80
CA ALA A 343 -13.68 12.23 16.67
C ALA A 343 -13.31 10.74 16.79
N ARG A 344 -12.12 10.37 16.31
CA ARG A 344 -11.60 9.00 16.36
C ARG A 344 -10.51 8.85 17.42
N ARG A 345 -10.33 7.64 17.93
CA ARG A 345 -9.22 7.32 18.84
C ARG A 345 -7.89 7.63 18.12
N GLY A 346 -7.00 8.37 18.77
CA GLY A 346 -5.70 8.74 18.20
C GLY A 346 -5.69 10.05 17.38
N THR A 347 -6.85 10.73 17.25
CA THR A 347 -6.91 12.05 16.59
C THR A 347 -6.95 13.16 17.66
N LEU A 348 -5.95 14.06 17.60
CA LEU A 348 -5.92 15.28 18.41
C LEU A 348 -6.69 16.38 17.68
N VAL A 349 -7.63 16.99 18.36
CA VAL A 349 -8.41 18.13 17.83
C VAL A 349 -7.83 19.42 18.37
N LEU A 350 -7.33 20.28 17.50
CA LEU A 350 -6.81 21.62 17.78
C LEU A 350 -7.84 22.63 17.27
N ARG A 351 -8.54 23.30 18.15
CA ARG A 351 -9.58 24.28 17.77
C ARG A 351 -9.07 25.70 18.04
N HIS A 352 -9.09 26.51 16.99
CA HIS A 352 -8.82 27.94 17.12
C HIS A 352 -10.11 28.69 17.44
N ASP A 353 -10.17 29.31 18.62
CA ASP A 353 -11.29 30.11 19.05
C ASP A 353 -10.79 31.38 19.80
N ALA A 354 -11.46 32.52 19.56
CA ALA A 354 -11.15 33.82 20.18
C ALA A 354 -9.63 34.16 20.19
N GLY A 355 -8.88 33.78 19.16
CA GLY A 355 -7.45 34.11 19.04
C GLY A 355 -6.51 33.14 19.73
N THR A 356 -7.00 32.01 20.25
CA THR A 356 -6.23 31.01 21.00
C THR A 356 -6.51 29.60 20.53
N TRP A 357 -5.60 28.65 20.82
CA TRP A 357 -5.82 27.24 20.58
C TRP A 357 -6.47 26.57 21.80
N ALA A 358 -7.62 25.94 21.60
CA ALA A 358 -8.17 24.99 22.54
C ALA A 358 -7.56 23.62 22.28
N VAL A 359 -6.79 23.11 23.22
CA VAL A 359 -6.10 21.83 23.17
C VAL A 359 -6.67 20.93 24.27
N PRO A 360 -7.04 19.67 23.97
CA PRO A 360 -7.52 18.74 25.00
C PRO A 360 -6.46 18.48 26.07
N ASN A 361 -6.93 18.25 27.31
CA ASN A 361 -6.10 17.86 28.47
C ASN A 361 -5.05 18.89 28.93
N LEU A 362 -5.20 20.16 28.58
CA LEU A 362 -4.41 21.22 29.23
C LEU A 362 -4.87 21.47 30.67
N PRO A 363 -3.97 21.91 31.57
CA PRO A 363 -4.33 22.33 32.89
C PRO A 363 -5.38 23.45 32.88
N ALA A 364 -6.24 23.50 33.89
CA ALA A 364 -7.25 24.53 34.00
C ALA A 364 -6.61 25.93 34.01
N GLY A 365 -7.10 26.81 33.12
CA GLY A 365 -6.58 28.17 32.96
C GLY A 365 -5.37 28.32 32.04
N ALA A 366 -4.81 27.23 31.49
CA ALA A 366 -3.78 27.33 30.49
C ALA A 366 -4.39 27.76 29.14
N VAL A 367 -3.83 28.80 28.55
CA VAL A 367 -4.23 29.35 27.25
C VAL A 367 -3.04 29.26 26.28
N VAL A 368 -3.26 28.76 25.08
CA VAL A 368 -2.22 28.70 24.06
C VAL A 368 -2.48 29.73 22.98
N GLU A 369 -1.55 30.64 22.80
CA GLU A 369 -1.55 31.60 21.71
C GLU A 369 -0.85 31.03 20.49
N PRO A 370 -1.42 31.17 19.26
CA PRO A 370 -0.75 30.81 18.02
C PRO A 370 0.58 31.58 17.88
N ASP A 371 1.60 30.87 17.33
CA ASP A 371 2.79 31.59 16.84
C ASP A 371 2.42 32.51 15.66
N ASP A 372 3.24 33.52 15.40
CA ASP A 372 3.15 34.27 14.15
C ASP A 372 3.33 33.33 12.94
N PRO A 373 2.61 33.56 11.82
CA PRO A 373 2.78 32.76 10.64
C PRO A 373 4.22 32.80 10.14
N PRO A 374 4.81 31.69 9.69
CA PRO A 374 6.17 31.70 9.20
C PRO A 374 6.27 32.58 7.95
N SER A 375 7.25 33.49 7.93
CA SER A 375 7.51 34.32 6.76
C SER A 375 8.03 33.48 5.58
N LEU A 376 7.86 33.96 4.35
CA LEU A 376 8.41 33.29 3.16
C LEU A 376 9.92 33.04 3.28
N ALA A 377 10.65 33.99 3.88
CA ALA A 377 12.10 33.84 4.10
C ALA A 377 12.43 32.68 5.04
N VAL A 378 11.59 32.42 6.06
CA VAL A 378 11.73 31.27 6.98
C VAL A 378 11.38 29.96 6.27
N LEU A 379 10.32 29.92 5.48
CA LEU A 379 9.95 28.75 4.69
C LEU A 379 11.05 28.39 3.67
N ASP A 380 11.58 29.38 2.95
CA ASP A 380 12.71 29.19 2.04
C ASP A 380 13.98 28.72 2.77
N ALA A 381 14.24 29.22 3.98
CA ALA A 381 15.37 28.77 4.80
C ALA A 381 15.19 27.30 5.21
N ALA A 382 13.98 26.91 5.65
CA ALA A 382 13.67 25.52 5.99
C ALA A 382 13.88 24.57 4.80
N VAL A 383 13.37 24.95 3.63
CA VAL A 383 13.51 24.18 2.39
C VAL A 383 14.98 24.07 1.99
N ARG A 384 15.75 25.18 2.01
CA ARG A 384 17.18 25.15 1.71
C ARG A 384 17.97 24.25 2.69
N ALA A 385 17.71 24.36 3.99
CA ALA A 385 18.38 23.55 4.99
C ALA A 385 18.08 22.05 4.79
N ALA A 386 16.82 21.71 4.54
CA ALA A 386 16.39 20.32 4.25
C ALA A 386 17.06 19.78 2.97
N ARG A 387 17.10 20.56 1.89
CA ARG A 387 17.78 20.19 0.63
C ARG A 387 19.27 19.99 0.84
N GLN A 388 19.95 20.88 1.57
CA GLN A 388 21.37 20.74 1.87
C GLN A 388 21.67 19.49 2.71
N ALA A 389 20.82 19.20 3.69
CA ALA A 389 20.96 17.97 4.47
C ALA A 389 20.75 16.72 3.60
N ALA A 390 19.75 16.72 2.71
CA ALA A 390 19.52 15.64 1.76
C ALA A 390 20.71 15.45 0.82
N THR A 391 21.29 16.52 0.31
CA THR A 391 22.46 16.48 -0.57
C THR A 391 23.69 15.86 0.13
N LYS A 392 23.90 16.15 1.42
CA LYS A 392 24.95 15.51 2.22
C LYS A 392 24.71 14.00 2.38
N THR A 393 23.47 13.54 2.37
CA THR A 393 23.07 12.15 2.52
C THR A 393 22.95 11.43 1.17
N THR A 394 22.64 12.15 0.07
CA THR A 394 22.45 11.57 -1.28
C THR A 394 23.73 11.47 -2.09
N GLY A 395 24.83 12.11 -1.67
CA GLY A 395 26.08 12.10 -2.45
C GLY A 395 26.01 12.90 -3.77
N PRO A 396 27.02 12.79 -4.64
CA PRO A 396 27.03 13.49 -5.93
C PRO A 396 25.95 12.92 -6.85
N VAL A 397 25.18 13.81 -7.49
CA VAL A 397 24.19 13.45 -8.52
C VAL A 397 24.86 13.52 -9.89
N ILE A 398 24.81 12.42 -10.60
CA ILE A 398 25.33 12.29 -11.97
C ILE A 398 24.15 12.11 -12.90
N PRO A 399 23.72 13.09 -13.70
CA PRO A 399 22.61 12.91 -14.64
C PRO A 399 22.93 11.79 -15.63
N LEU A 400 21.97 10.92 -15.93
CA LEU A 400 22.13 9.85 -16.92
C LEU A 400 22.47 10.43 -18.29
N ALA A 401 21.85 11.56 -18.67
CA ALA A 401 22.12 12.26 -19.92
C ALA A 401 23.58 12.61 -20.13
N ASP A 402 24.33 12.92 -19.05
CA ASP A 402 25.76 13.24 -19.13
C ASP A 402 26.64 12.03 -19.41
N LEU A 403 26.13 10.82 -19.16
CA LEU A 403 26.85 9.57 -19.43
C LEU A 403 26.59 9.03 -20.82
N ILE A 404 25.36 9.17 -21.31
CA ILE A 404 24.90 8.62 -22.59
C ILE A 404 24.81 9.71 -23.67
N GLY A 405 25.46 10.85 -23.49
CA GLY A 405 25.34 12.01 -24.39
C GLY A 405 25.72 11.71 -25.84
N GLU A 406 26.72 10.85 -26.06
CA GLU A 406 27.11 10.40 -27.42
C GLU A 406 26.01 9.53 -28.05
N ASP A 407 25.44 8.60 -27.27
CA ASP A 407 24.36 7.73 -27.72
C ASP A 407 23.06 8.51 -27.95
N LEU A 408 22.82 9.58 -27.15
CA LEU A 408 21.73 10.52 -27.39
C LEU A 408 21.92 11.32 -28.69
N GLY A 409 23.15 11.64 -29.04
CA GLY A 409 23.50 12.32 -30.30
C GLY A 409 23.24 11.45 -31.53
N SER A 410 23.56 10.16 -31.45
CA SER A 410 23.43 9.17 -32.51
C SER A 410 22.85 7.85 -31.99
N PRO A 411 21.54 7.80 -31.70
CA PRO A 411 20.92 6.59 -31.18
C PRO A 411 21.09 5.41 -32.12
N TRP A 412 21.18 4.19 -31.52
CA TRP A 412 21.27 2.94 -32.24
C TRP A 412 22.53 2.76 -33.10
N SER A 413 23.60 3.49 -32.78
CA SER A 413 24.89 3.37 -33.48
C SER A 413 25.75 2.19 -32.99
N GLY A 414 25.39 1.59 -31.84
CA GLY A 414 26.13 0.49 -31.23
C GLY A 414 25.87 -0.86 -31.88
N SER A 415 26.88 -1.74 -31.89
CA SER A 415 26.74 -3.14 -32.30
C SER A 415 26.90 -4.06 -31.09
N SER A 416 25.96 -4.99 -30.92
CA SER A 416 25.97 -5.96 -29.83
C SER A 416 26.69 -7.29 -30.19
N ILE A 417 27.45 -7.33 -31.28
CA ILE A 417 28.16 -8.56 -31.70
C ILE A 417 29.05 -9.10 -30.59
N GLU A 418 29.82 -8.23 -29.92
CA GLU A 418 30.75 -8.62 -28.85
C GLU A 418 30.14 -8.53 -27.46
N SER A 419 29.42 -7.44 -27.17
CA SER A 419 28.89 -7.14 -25.82
C SER A 419 27.65 -6.26 -25.87
N LEU A 420 26.97 -6.20 -24.71
CA LEU A 420 26.04 -5.13 -24.37
C LEU A 420 26.70 -4.28 -23.26
N ASP A 421 27.00 -3.03 -23.55
CA ASP A 421 27.69 -2.11 -22.67
C ASP A 421 26.73 -0.98 -22.26
N ALA A 422 26.43 -0.88 -20.95
CA ALA A 422 25.60 0.13 -20.36
C ALA A 422 26.45 1.07 -19.49
N ALA A 423 26.43 2.36 -19.75
CA ALA A 423 26.97 3.37 -18.85
C ALA A 423 26.00 3.58 -17.70
N ILE A 424 26.41 3.26 -16.47
CA ILE A 424 25.54 3.23 -15.30
C ILE A 424 25.94 4.22 -14.20
N GLY A 425 27.02 4.96 -14.37
CA GLY A 425 27.51 5.90 -13.38
C GLY A 425 28.96 6.28 -13.58
N ARG A 426 29.62 6.69 -12.49
CA ARG A 426 31.06 7.02 -12.47
C ARG A 426 31.76 6.40 -11.25
N ALA A 427 33.01 5.99 -11.46
CA ALA A 427 33.96 5.63 -10.42
C ALA A 427 35.06 6.70 -10.41
N GLY A 428 34.93 7.70 -9.56
CA GLY A 428 35.76 8.88 -9.62
C GLY A 428 35.49 9.69 -10.91
N ARG A 429 36.50 9.78 -11.80
CA ARG A 429 36.36 10.45 -13.12
C ARG A 429 35.99 9.49 -14.24
N ASP A 430 36.19 8.21 -14.04
CA ASP A 430 35.97 7.20 -15.07
C ASP A 430 34.51 6.76 -15.15
N PRO A 431 33.97 6.46 -16.34
CA PRO A 431 32.63 5.92 -16.46
C PRO A 431 32.57 4.52 -15.84
N LEU A 432 31.54 4.28 -15.05
CA LEU A 432 31.21 2.95 -14.54
C LEU A 432 30.30 2.27 -15.56
N THR A 433 30.83 1.23 -16.23
CA THR A 433 30.13 0.52 -17.29
C THR A 433 29.84 -0.94 -16.88
N LEU A 434 28.59 -1.36 -17.06
CA LEU A 434 28.17 -2.75 -17.00
C LEU A 434 28.32 -3.37 -18.39
N SER A 435 29.14 -4.43 -18.54
CA SER A 435 29.38 -5.09 -19.82
C SER A 435 28.90 -6.54 -19.75
N LEU A 436 27.84 -6.87 -20.50
CA LEU A 436 27.36 -8.23 -20.65
C LEU A 436 27.96 -8.83 -21.94
N ARG A 437 28.74 -9.90 -21.82
CA ARG A 437 29.45 -10.52 -22.93
C ARG A 437 29.53 -12.04 -22.83
N SER A 438 29.59 -12.69 -24.00
CA SER A 438 29.66 -14.13 -24.08
C SER A 438 31.09 -14.66 -23.91
N GLU A 439 32.09 -13.87 -24.31
CA GLU A 439 33.51 -14.25 -24.41
C GLU A 439 34.43 -13.14 -23.93
N ASN A 440 35.67 -13.43 -23.64
CA ASN A 440 36.85 -12.60 -23.48
C ASN A 440 36.80 -11.38 -22.49
N PRO A 441 36.72 -11.56 -21.21
CA PRO A 441 36.25 -12.71 -20.44
C PRO A 441 34.73 -12.82 -20.46
N PRO A 442 34.15 -14.00 -20.22
CA PRO A 442 32.69 -14.16 -20.22
C PRO A 442 32.05 -13.52 -18.99
N HIS A 443 31.16 -12.57 -19.21
CA HIS A 443 30.33 -11.94 -18.20
C HIS A 443 28.85 -12.02 -18.65
N PRO A 444 28.25 -13.22 -18.69
CA PRO A 444 26.92 -13.38 -19.29
C PRO A 444 25.79 -12.81 -18.47
N ASN A 445 25.90 -12.85 -17.13
CA ASN A 445 24.80 -12.54 -16.23
C ASN A 445 25.25 -11.62 -15.10
N VAL A 446 24.31 -10.87 -14.53
CA VAL A 446 24.56 -9.96 -13.42
C VAL A 446 23.54 -10.16 -12.29
N LEU A 447 24.03 -10.14 -11.06
CA LEU A 447 23.22 -10.14 -9.84
C LEU A 447 23.32 -8.76 -9.19
N ILE A 448 22.16 -8.17 -8.90
CA ILE A 448 22.07 -6.82 -8.30
C ILE A 448 21.33 -6.88 -6.98
N GLY A 449 21.89 -6.27 -5.94
CA GLY A 449 21.26 -6.12 -4.66
C GLY A 449 21.32 -4.70 -4.11
N GLY A 450 20.43 -4.41 -3.15
CA GLY A 450 20.42 -3.12 -2.48
C GLY A 450 19.21 -2.97 -1.57
N ALA A 451 19.42 -2.39 -0.40
CA ALA A 451 18.34 -2.15 0.54
C ALA A 451 17.27 -1.19 -0.02
N VAL A 452 16.09 -1.21 0.60
CA VAL A 452 14.96 -0.34 0.20
C VAL A 452 15.42 1.12 0.18
N GLY A 453 15.09 1.84 -0.90
CA GLY A 453 15.38 3.27 -1.04
C GLY A 453 16.81 3.61 -1.43
N GLN A 454 17.72 2.65 -1.63
CA GLN A 454 19.12 2.92 -2.00
C GLN A 454 19.34 3.19 -3.49
N GLY A 455 18.31 3.06 -4.34
CA GLY A 455 18.38 3.40 -5.77
C GLY A 455 18.42 2.21 -6.72
N LYS A 456 18.01 1.00 -6.29
CA LYS A 456 17.98 -0.21 -7.14
C LYS A 456 17.15 0.00 -8.42
N SER A 457 15.91 0.51 -8.29
CA SER A 457 15.05 0.78 -9.44
C SER A 457 15.66 1.82 -10.38
N ASN A 458 16.26 2.89 -9.84
CA ASN A 458 16.97 3.87 -10.64
C ASN A 458 18.14 3.23 -11.42
N LEU A 459 18.94 2.38 -10.78
CA LEU A 459 20.03 1.65 -11.45
C LEU A 459 19.52 0.73 -12.57
N LEU A 460 18.36 0.09 -12.39
CA LEU A 460 17.72 -0.70 -13.45
C LEU A 460 17.30 0.19 -14.63
N LEU A 461 16.73 1.36 -14.36
CA LEU A 461 16.40 2.35 -15.42
C LEU A 461 17.66 2.85 -16.14
N ASP A 462 18.74 3.15 -15.41
CA ASP A 462 20.02 3.52 -16.01
C ASP A 462 20.52 2.45 -16.99
N ILE A 463 20.45 1.18 -16.62
CA ILE A 463 20.86 0.06 -17.47
C ILE A 463 19.96 -0.03 -18.71
N ILE A 464 18.63 -0.01 -18.51
CA ILE A 464 17.66 -0.17 -19.61
C ILE A 464 17.82 0.96 -20.63
N TYR A 465 17.82 2.22 -20.17
CA TYR A 465 17.88 3.35 -21.10
C TYR A 465 19.27 3.57 -21.72
N SER A 466 20.34 3.26 -20.98
CA SER A 466 21.70 3.27 -21.57
C SER A 466 21.83 2.26 -22.71
N LEU A 467 21.31 1.04 -22.53
CA LEU A 467 21.31 0.02 -23.57
C LEU A 467 20.38 0.40 -24.74
N ALA A 468 19.16 0.87 -24.43
CA ALA A 468 18.18 1.22 -25.45
C ALA A 468 18.58 2.43 -26.29
N ALA A 469 19.31 3.39 -25.73
CA ALA A 469 19.87 4.51 -26.49
C ALA A 469 20.96 4.06 -27.47
N ARG A 470 21.80 3.10 -27.05
CA ARG A 470 22.98 2.67 -27.77
C ARG A 470 22.68 1.64 -28.87
N TYR A 471 21.83 0.66 -28.58
CA TYR A 471 21.55 -0.48 -29.48
C TYR A 471 20.16 -0.37 -30.09
N SER A 472 19.97 -0.79 -31.34
CA SER A 472 18.65 -0.87 -31.96
C SER A 472 17.86 -2.11 -31.48
N PRO A 473 16.53 -2.18 -31.71
CA PRO A 473 15.74 -3.39 -31.44
C PRO A 473 16.22 -4.66 -32.19
N ASP A 474 16.93 -4.51 -33.31
CA ASP A 474 17.57 -5.64 -34.03
C ASP A 474 18.86 -6.13 -33.36
N GLU A 475 19.44 -5.30 -32.49
CA GLU A 475 20.64 -5.61 -31.72
C GLU A 475 20.32 -6.11 -30.31
N LEU A 476 19.20 -5.64 -29.74
CA LEU A 476 18.82 -5.91 -28.35
C LEU A 476 17.31 -6.09 -28.21
N SER A 477 16.91 -7.19 -27.58
CA SER A 477 15.53 -7.39 -27.07
C SER A 477 15.54 -7.56 -25.56
N MET A 478 14.49 -7.04 -24.89
CA MET A 478 14.37 -7.08 -23.43
C MET A 478 13.07 -7.75 -23.00
N LEU A 479 13.14 -8.56 -21.95
CA LEU A 479 12.00 -9.09 -21.22
C LEU A 479 12.08 -8.57 -19.79
N LEU A 480 11.06 -7.84 -19.34
CA LEU A 480 11.05 -7.14 -18.05
C LEU A 480 9.97 -7.75 -17.15
N LEU A 481 10.38 -8.28 -16.00
CA LEU A 481 9.49 -8.86 -14.99
C LEU A 481 9.65 -8.09 -13.67
N ASP A 482 8.52 -7.57 -13.13
CA ASP A 482 8.45 -6.91 -11.83
C ASP A 482 7.49 -7.67 -10.93
N TYR A 483 8.00 -8.19 -9.79
CA TYR A 483 7.21 -8.89 -8.76
C TYR A 483 6.71 -7.96 -7.65
N LYS A 484 7.04 -6.67 -7.75
CA LYS A 484 6.53 -5.62 -6.87
C LYS A 484 5.31 -4.95 -7.52
N GLN A 485 4.88 -3.82 -7.05
CA GLN A 485 3.67 -3.13 -7.53
C GLN A 485 3.75 -2.56 -8.97
N GLY A 486 4.73 -2.97 -9.78
CA GLY A 486 4.80 -2.66 -11.21
C GLY A 486 5.09 -1.19 -11.57
N LEU A 487 5.26 -0.31 -10.60
CA LEU A 487 5.34 1.14 -10.81
C LEU A 487 6.54 1.57 -11.67
N GLU A 488 7.67 0.88 -11.54
CA GLU A 488 8.92 1.26 -12.19
C GLU A 488 8.92 0.92 -13.69
N PHE A 489 8.34 -0.22 -14.06
CA PHE A 489 8.33 -0.69 -15.45
C PHE A 489 7.04 -0.33 -16.20
N HIS A 490 6.02 0.20 -15.53
CA HIS A 490 4.77 0.61 -16.18
C HIS A 490 4.99 1.62 -17.32
N ARG A 491 6.01 2.46 -17.21
CA ARG A 491 6.39 3.42 -18.26
C ARG A 491 6.75 2.81 -19.61
N PHE A 492 7.08 1.52 -19.65
CA PHE A 492 7.42 0.80 -20.88
C PHE A 492 6.20 0.21 -21.59
N ALA A 493 5.02 0.24 -20.96
CA ALA A 493 3.77 -0.15 -21.58
C ALA A 493 3.29 0.91 -22.59
N PRO A 494 2.47 0.53 -23.59
CA PRO A 494 1.76 1.47 -24.42
C PRO A 494 0.91 2.45 -23.57
N ASP A 495 0.85 3.72 -23.98
CA ASP A 495 -0.03 4.72 -23.39
C ASP A 495 -1.52 4.45 -23.75
N ALA A 496 -2.44 5.32 -23.30
CA ALA A 496 -3.87 5.19 -23.57
C ALA A 496 -4.21 5.26 -25.07
N GLU A 497 -3.34 5.89 -25.86
CA GLU A 497 -3.47 5.97 -27.32
C GLU A 497 -2.77 4.80 -28.04
N GLY A 498 -2.28 3.81 -27.31
CA GLY A 498 -1.58 2.65 -27.85
C GLY A 498 -0.23 3.01 -28.46
N ARG A 499 0.53 3.96 -27.86
CA ARG A 499 1.83 4.44 -28.36
C ARG A 499 2.84 4.57 -27.23
N GLY A 500 4.04 5.02 -27.55
CA GLY A 500 5.02 5.50 -26.57
C GLY A 500 5.77 4.41 -25.80
N TRP A 501 5.66 3.14 -26.16
CA TRP A 501 6.42 2.06 -25.51
C TRP A 501 7.91 2.09 -25.90
N LEU A 502 8.74 1.39 -25.13
CA LEU A 502 10.15 1.20 -25.48
C LEU A 502 10.31 0.06 -26.50
N PRO A 503 10.77 0.30 -27.76
CA PRO A 503 10.76 -0.69 -28.85
C PRO A 503 11.52 -1.98 -28.57
N HIS A 504 12.48 -1.94 -27.65
CA HIS A 504 13.32 -3.09 -27.27
C HIS A 504 12.56 -4.09 -26.39
N VAL A 505 11.52 -3.64 -25.68
CA VAL A 505 10.76 -4.50 -24.77
C VAL A 505 9.80 -5.37 -25.56
N LYS A 506 9.92 -6.69 -25.40
CA LYS A 506 9.03 -7.67 -26.04
C LYS A 506 8.02 -8.26 -25.08
N VAL A 507 8.40 -8.41 -23.81
CA VAL A 507 7.55 -8.88 -22.74
C VAL A 507 7.69 -7.94 -21.56
N LEU A 508 6.58 -7.49 -21.03
CA LEU A 508 6.47 -6.63 -19.86
C LEU A 508 5.51 -7.27 -18.86
N SER A 509 6.00 -7.68 -17.72
CA SER A 509 5.17 -8.21 -16.65
C SER A 509 5.16 -7.26 -15.47
N LEU A 510 3.98 -6.79 -15.14
CA LEU A 510 3.70 -5.88 -14.03
C LEU A 510 2.88 -6.63 -12.99
N GLU A 511 3.24 -6.49 -11.71
CA GLU A 511 2.61 -7.30 -10.64
C GLU A 511 2.67 -8.81 -10.97
N SER A 512 3.85 -9.28 -11.35
CA SER A 512 4.08 -10.66 -11.78
C SER A 512 3.63 -11.67 -10.73
N ASP A 513 3.09 -12.79 -11.21
CA ASP A 513 2.94 -14.00 -10.40
C ASP A 513 3.96 -15.08 -10.80
N GLN A 514 4.10 -16.10 -9.95
CA GLN A 514 5.06 -17.19 -10.20
C GLN A 514 4.73 -17.97 -11.48
N GLU A 515 3.45 -18.16 -11.80
CA GLU A 515 2.99 -18.90 -12.98
C GLU A 515 3.46 -18.21 -14.26
N PHE A 516 3.27 -16.88 -14.34
CA PHE A 516 3.74 -16.14 -15.50
C PHE A 516 5.27 -16.07 -15.56
N GLY A 517 5.94 -15.93 -14.42
CA GLY A 517 7.41 -15.98 -14.37
C GLY A 517 7.96 -17.29 -14.92
N VAL A 518 7.38 -18.43 -14.58
CA VAL A 518 7.73 -19.74 -15.13
C VAL A 518 7.44 -19.78 -16.64
N ALA A 519 6.31 -19.21 -17.07
CA ALA A 519 5.96 -19.14 -18.49
C ALA A 519 6.98 -18.33 -19.31
N VAL A 520 7.48 -17.21 -18.76
CA VAL A 520 8.56 -16.42 -19.39
C VAL A 520 9.86 -17.22 -19.45
N LEU A 521 10.24 -17.90 -18.36
CA LEU A 521 11.46 -18.75 -18.39
C LEU A 521 11.35 -19.90 -19.41
N ARG A 522 10.16 -20.50 -19.59
CA ARG A 522 9.93 -21.49 -20.66
C ARG A 522 10.10 -20.86 -22.05
N HIS A 523 9.50 -19.70 -22.28
CA HIS A 523 9.64 -18.97 -23.53
C HIS A 523 11.13 -18.67 -23.85
N VAL A 524 11.90 -18.25 -22.84
CA VAL A 524 13.35 -18.04 -23.00
C VAL A 524 14.08 -19.35 -23.32
N THR A 525 13.64 -20.46 -22.73
CA THR A 525 14.21 -21.79 -23.03
C THR A 525 13.88 -22.24 -24.45
N GLU A 526 12.66 -22.03 -24.92
CA GLU A 526 12.24 -22.29 -26.30
C GLU A 526 13.07 -21.48 -27.32
N GLU A 527 13.30 -20.20 -27.01
CA GLU A 527 14.16 -19.33 -27.81
C GLU A 527 15.63 -19.80 -27.81
N LEU A 528 16.12 -20.25 -26.65
CA LEU A 528 17.45 -20.84 -26.54
C LEU A 528 17.58 -22.08 -27.45
N GLU A 529 16.61 -22.98 -27.44
CA GLU A 529 16.57 -24.16 -28.33
C GLU A 529 16.48 -23.77 -29.81
N ARG A 530 15.67 -22.76 -30.16
CA ARG A 530 15.58 -22.23 -31.52
C ARG A 530 16.93 -21.69 -31.97
N ARG A 531 17.61 -20.88 -31.15
CA ARG A 531 18.96 -20.37 -31.46
C ARG A 531 19.98 -21.50 -31.56
N SER A 532 19.89 -22.51 -30.72
CA SER A 532 20.77 -23.68 -30.75
C SER A 532 20.67 -24.43 -32.09
N ARG A 533 19.46 -24.63 -32.63
CA ARG A 533 19.26 -25.19 -33.94
C ARG A 533 19.88 -24.33 -35.04
N LEU A 534 19.57 -23.03 -35.09
CA LEU A 534 20.10 -22.08 -36.08
C LEU A 534 21.63 -22.02 -36.08
N PHE A 535 22.26 -21.97 -34.90
CA PHE A 535 23.72 -21.88 -34.82
C PHE A 535 24.39 -23.20 -35.22
N LYS A 536 23.77 -24.33 -34.90
CA LYS A 536 24.24 -25.65 -35.33
C LYS A 536 24.18 -25.79 -36.87
N GLU A 537 23.10 -25.37 -37.50
CA GLU A 537 22.95 -25.38 -38.97
C GLU A 537 23.99 -24.50 -39.64
N ALA A 538 24.33 -23.36 -39.05
CA ALA A 538 25.36 -22.44 -39.54
C ALA A 538 26.80 -22.85 -39.14
N GLY A 539 26.98 -23.90 -38.34
CA GLY A 539 28.28 -24.30 -37.81
C GLY A 539 28.91 -23.27 -36.87
N ALA A 540 28.12 -22.42 -36.25
CA ALA A 540 28.61 -21.33 -35.43
C ALA A 540 28.56 -21.70 -33.94
N PRO A 541 29.66 -21.54 -33.15
CA PRO A 541 29.68 -21.86 -31.71
C PRO A 541 29.08 -20.77 -30.80
N SER A 542 28.85 -19.57 -31.32
CA SER A 542 28.33 -18.45 -30.54
C SER A 542 27.55 -17.46 -31.38
N ILE A 543 26.77 -16.59 -30.72
CA ILE A 543 26.00 -15.51 -31.36
C ILE A 543 26.89 -14.59 -32.20
N GLY A 544 28.08 -14.21 -31.70
CA GLY A 544 29.04 -13.42 -32.45
C GLY A 544 29.56 -14.14 -33.69
N ALA A 545 29.88 -15.42 -33.57
CA ALA A 545 30.30 -16.25 -34.72
C ALA A 545 29.18 -16.42 -35.75
N TYR A 546 27.95 -16.65 -35.31
CA TYR A 546 26.78 -16.77 -36.18
C TYR A 546 26.53 -15.49 -36.98
N ARG A 547 26.47 -14.35 -36.33
CA ARG A 547 26.24 -13.04 -36.98
C ARG A 547 27.33 -12.67 -37.96
N ARG A 548 28.60 -12.98 -37.62
CA ARG A 548 29.72 -12.77 -38.56
C ARG A 548 29.67 -13.70 -39.76
N ALA A 549 29.24 -14.95 -39.59
CA ALA A 549 29.18 -15.95 -40.66
C ALA A 549 27.98 -15.76 -41.60
N THR A 550 26.84 -15.38 -41.09
CA THR A 550 25.58 -15.28 -41.83
C THR A 550 25.20 -13.87 -42.26
N GLY A 551 25.67 -12.86 -41.56
CA GLY A 551 25.23 -11.47 -41.71
C GLY A 551 23.81 -11.21 -41.20
N LEU A 552 23.14 -12.21 -40.63
CA LEU A 552 21.77 -12.07 -40.11
C LEU A 552 21.76 -11.44 -38.72
N ALA A 553 20.87 -10.50 -38.53
CA ALA A 553 20.64 -9.88 -37.24
C ALA A 553 19.87 -10.88 -36.33
N VAL A 554 20.51 -11.28 -35.25
CA VAL A 554 19.87 -11.95 -34.10
C VAL A 554 20.14 -11.09 -32.88
N PRO A 555 19.12 -10.44 -32.29
CA PRO A 555 19.34 -9.55 -31.16
C PRO A 555 19.83 -10.33 -29.93
N ARG A 556 20.72 -9.72 -29.13
CA ARG A 556 20.95 -10.24 -27.78
C ARG A 556 19.68 -10.07 -26.96
N MET A 557 19.37 -11.05 -26.13
CA MET A 557 18.20 -11.04 -25.27
C MET A 557 18.64 -10.76 -23.83
N LEU A 558 18.07 -9.75 -23.21
CA LEU A 558 18.28 -9.42 -21.81
C LEU A 558 16.98 -9.65 -21.03
N VAL A 559 17.01 -10.59 -20.09
CA VAL A 559 15.90 -10.88 -19.18
C VAL A 559 16.18 -10.21 -17.86
N ILE A 560 15.38 -9.23 -17.50
CA ILE A 560 15.47 -8.49 -16.23
C ILE A 560 14.35 -8.94 -15.31
N ILE A 561 14.73 -9.47 -14.15
CA ILE A 561 13.77 -9.90 -13.13
C ILE A 561 14.01 -9.07 -11.87
N ASP A 562 13.12 -8.13 -11.58
CA ASP A 562 13.17 -7.37 -10.33
C ASP A 562 12.39 -8.10 -9.24
N GLU A 563 12.94 -8.08 -8.01
CA GLU A 563 12.50 -8.84 -6.83
C GLU A 563 12.36 -10.35 -7.14
N PHE A 564 13.37 -10.90 -7.84
CA PHE A 564 13.37 -12.28 -8.33
C PHE A 564 13.13 -13.32 -7.21
N HIS A 565 13.36 -12.98 -5.94
CA HIS A 565 13.11 -13.88 -4.81
C HIS A 565 11.65 -14.35 -4.76
N ALA A 566 10.70 -13.50 -5.18
CA ALA A 566 9.29 -13.83 -5.19
C ALA A 566 8.96 -15.03 -6.14
N LEU A 567 9.75 -15.23 -7.20
CA LEU A 567 9.61 -16.37 -8.09
C LEU A 567 9.94 -17.71 -7.42
N PHE A 568 10.71 -17.67 -6.31
CA PHE A 568 11.20 -18.84 -5.58
C PHE A 568 10.63 -18.94 -4.16
N GLU A 569 9.57 -18.21 -3.85
CA GLU A 569 8.86 -18.32 -2.58
C GLU A 569 8.01 -19.60 -2.57
N GLY A 570 8.14 -20.40 -1.52
CA GLY A 570 7.44 -21.66 -1.37
C GLY A 570 8.34 -22.88 -1.55
N ASP A 571 7.72 -24.04 -1.60
CA ASP A 571 8.37 -25.35 -1.74
C ASP A 571 7.42 -26.25 -2.54
N ASP A 572 7.31 -25.97 -3.83
CA ASP A 572 6.36 -26.62 -4.72
C ASP A 572 6.91 -26.86 -6.12
N ASP A 573 6.18 -27.65 -6.92
CA ASP A 573 6.57 -28.04 -8.28
C ASP A 573 6.79 -26.83 -9.20
N LEU A 574 6.10 -25.71 -8.97
CA LEU A 574 6.26 -24.48 -9.75
C LEU A 574 7.60 -23.82 -9.45
N VAL A 575 7.98 -23.78 -8.17
CA VAL A 575 9.31 -23.31 -7.73
C VAL A 575 10.39 -24.21 -8.27
N ASP A 576 10.23 -25.54 -8.22
CA ASP A 576 11.20 -26.50 -8.77
C ASP A 576 11.38 -26.33 -10.29
N GLN A 577 10.29 -26.06 -11.01
CA GLN A 577 10.34 -25.73 -12.43
C GLN A 577 11.08 -24.42 -12.68
N ALA A 578 10.75 -23.35 -11.92
CA ALA A 578 11.41 -22.05 -12.03
C ALA A 578 12.92 -22.18 -11.82
N VAL A 579 13.33 -22.90 -10.76
CA VAL A 579 14.74 -23.17 -10.44
C VAL A 579 15.44 -23.94 -11.56
N SER A 580 14.78 -24.96 -12.11
CA SER A 580 15.37 -25.80 -13.17
C SER A 580 15.54 -25.05 -14.48
N LEU A 581 14.54 -24.26 -14.87
CA LEU A 581 14.58 -23.42 -16.08
C LEU A 581 15.62 -22.31 -15.94
N LEU A 582 15.64 -21.60 -14.79
CA LEU A 582 16.64 -20.56 -14.55
C LEU A 582 18.06 -21.10 -14.58
N GLU A 583 18.29 -22.27 -13.96
CA GLU A 583 19.59 -22.95 -13.98
C GLU A 583 20.04 -23.30 -15.41
N ALA A 584 19.12 -23.84 -16.23
CA ALA A 584 19.39 -24.18 -17.62
C ALA A 584 19.75 -22.93 -18.45
N ILE A 585 18.96 -21.86 -18.33
CA ILE A 585 19.19 -20.60 -19.03
C ILE A 585 20.52 -19.97 -18.59
N ALA A 586 20.80 -19.92 -17.28
CA ALA A 586 22.03 -19.34 -16.74
C ALA A 586 23.29 -20.07 -17.25
N LYS A 587 23.24 -21.41 -17.37
CA LYS A 587 24.35 -22.23 -17.84
C LYS A 587 24.54 -22.19 -19.36
N GLN A 588 23.45 -22.18 -20.12
CA GLN A 588 23.51 -22.37 -21.57
C GLN A 588 23.33 -21.08 -22.36
N GLY A 589 22.58 -20.09 -21.86
CA GLY A 589 22.20 -18.84 -22.54
C GLY A 589 23.39 -18.05 -23.10
N ARG A 590 24.52 -18.12 -22.40
CA ARG A 590 25.76 -17.38 -22.73
C ARG A 590 26.16 -17.50 -24.22
N ALA A 591 26.26 -18.71 -24.78
CA ALA A 591 26.69 -18.90 -26.16
C ALA A 591 25.68 -18.34 -27.16
N TYR A 592 24.42 -18.29 -26.79
CA TYR A 592 23.29 -17.89 -27.62
C TYR A 592 22.90 -16.41 -27.47
N GLY A 593 23.68 -15.65 -26.70
CA GLY A 593 23.42 -14.22 -26.47
C GLY A 593 22.18 -13.94 -25.61
N ILE A 594 21.85 -14.88 -24.71
CA ILE A 594 20.79 -14.71 -23.70
C ILE A 594 21.43 -14.39 -22.36
N HIS A 595 21.06 -13.27 -21.79
CA HIS A 595 21.62 -12.70 -20.58
C HIS A 595 20.56 -12.55 -19.49
N LEU A 596 20.92 -12.82 -18.24
CA LEU A 596 20.07 -12.66 -17.08
C LEU A 596 20.54 -11.49 -16.22
N LEU A 597 19.64 -10.62 -15.82
CA LEU A 597 19.81 -9.63 -14.78
C LEU A 597 18.81 -9.92 -13.67
N LEU A 598 19.30 -10.41 -12.53
CA LEU A 598 18.49 -10.67 -11.34
C LEU A 598 18.70 -9.55 -10.33
N ALA A 599 17.63 -8.91 -9.91
CA ALA A 599 17.67 -7.86 -8.91
C ALA A 599 16.77 -8.20 -7.72
N SER A 600 17.23 -7.91 -6.50
CA SER A 600 16.44 -8.12 -5.29
C SER A 600 16.94 -7.24 -4.15
N GLN A 601 16.05 -6.98 -3.20
CA GLN A 601 16.40 -6.33 -1.93
C GLN A 601 16.94 -7.34 -0.92
N THR A 602 16.46 -8.59 -0.97
CA THR A 602 16.86 -9.68 -0.07
C THR A 602 17.21 -10.90 -0.90
N ILE A 603 18.40 -11.45 -0.70
CA ILE A 603 18.86 -12.68 -1.35
C ILE A 603 19.11 -13.77 -0.33
N SER A 604 19.46 -13.38 0.90
CA SER A 604 19.64 -14.34 2.00
C SER A 604 18.33 -15.02 2.37
N GLY A 605 18.34 -16.35 2.45
CA GLY A 605 17.21 -17.12 2.99
C GLY A 605 16.10 -17.49 1.99
N ILE A 606 16.28 -17.33 0.68
CA ILE A 606 15.31 -17.77 -0.32
C ILE A 606 15.16 -19.29 -0.25
N SER A 607 13.97 -19.77 0.17
CA SER A 607 13.72 -21.18 0.45
C SER A 607 13.89 -22.09 -0.77
N GLY A 608 13.34 -21.70 -1.92
CA GLY A 608 13.39 -22.49 -3.17
C GLY A 608 14.79 -22.62 -3.78
N LEU A 609 15.74 -21.74 -3.41
CA LEU A 609 17.11 -21.79 -3.93
C LEU A 609 18.10 -22.55 -3.06
N ARG A 610 17.69 -23.08 -1.88
CA ARG A 610 18.60 -23.73 -0.93
C ARG A 610 19.43 -24.87 -1.53
N ALA A 611 18.85 -25.65 -2.42
CA ALA A 611 19.50 -26.81 -3.02
C ALA A 611 20.38 -26.48 -4.24
N LYS A 612 20.03 -25.46 -5.01
CA LYS A 612 20.66 -25.15 -6.32
C LYS A 612 21.20 -23.71 -6.43
N GLY A 613 21.04 -22.87 -5.39
CA GLY A 613 21.44 -21.47 -5.41
C GLY A 613 22.92 -21.28 -5.76
N ASP A 614 23.81 -22.07 -5.17
CA ASP A 614 25.24 -22.01 -5.45
C ASP A 614 25.55 -22.33 -6.93
N SER A 615 24.87 -23.32 -7.50
CA SER A 615 25.01 -23.69 -8.94
C SER A 615 24.54 -22.58 -9.86
N ILE A 616 23.43 -21.92 -9.53
CA ILE A 616 22.86 -20.82 -10.29
C ILE A 616 23.76 -19.59 -10.18
N PHE A 617 24.04 -19.16 -8.95
CA PHE A 617 24.81 -17.94 -8.71
C PHE A 617 26.28 -18.04 -9.14
N ALA A 618 26.82 -19.25 -9.30
CA ALA A 618 28.09 -19.48 -9.99
C ALA A 618 28.08 -19.08 -11.47
N GLN A 619 26.93 -18.84 -12.08
CA GLN A 619 26.78 -18.36 -13.45
C GLN A 619 26.66 -16.82 -13.55
N PHE A 620 26.82 -16.11 -12.41
CA PHE A 620 26.71 -14.66 -12.32
C PHE A 620 28.07 -14.04 -11.92
N PRO A 621 28.98 -13.87 -12.87
CA PRO A 621 30.30 -13.28 -12.58
C PRO A 621 30.23 -11.79 -12.24
N LEU A 622 29.22 -11.08 -12.76
CA LEU A 622 29.00 -9.69 -12.41
C LEU A 622 28.12 -9.59 -11.17
N ARG A 623 28.62 -8.92 -10.15
CA ARG A 623 27.92 -8.70 -8.90
C ARG A 623 27.85 -7.20 -8.63
N MET A 624 26.70 -6.69 -8.35
CA MET A 624 26.48 -5.29 -8.01
C MET A 624 25.70 -5.18 -6.71
N SER A 625 26.14 -4.33 -5.82
CA SER A 625 25.40 -4.02 -4.61
C SER A 625 25.43 -2.53 -4.31
N LEU A 626 24.24 -1.95 -4.20
CA LEU A 626 24.06 -0.67 -3.52
C LEU A 626 24.19 -0.89 -2.01
N LYS A 627 24.10 0.18 -1.21
CA LYS A 627 24.15 0.08 0.24
C LYS A 627 23.20 -1.01 0.76
N ASN A 628 23.73 -1.90 1.62
CA ASN A 628 22.98 -3.01 2.18
C ASN A 628 23.51 -3.40 3.58
N THR A 629 22.85 -4.33 4.25
CA THR A 629 23.40 -4.93 5.49
C THR A 629 24.66 -5.76 5.18
N ALA A 630 25.48 -6.02 6.20
CA ALA A 630 26.67 -6.86 6.02
C ALA A 630 26.30 -8.29 5.53
N GLN A 631 25.20 -8.85 6.05
CA GLN A 631 24.71 -10.18 5.66
C GLN A 631 24.27 -10.22 4.18
N GLU A 632 23.48 -9.24 3.74
CA GLU A 632 23.05 -9.15 2.34
C GLU A 632 24.20 -8.80 1.40
N SER A 633 25.16 -7.98 1.87
CA SER A 633 26.39 -7.73 1.11
C SER A 633 27.15 -9.02 0.82
N GLU A 634 27.31 -9.90 1.84
CA GLU A 634 27.93 -11.22 1.67
C GLU A 634 27.11 -12.14 0.76
N ALA A 635 25.78 -12.10 0.84
CA ALA A 635 24.91 -12.92 -0.01
C ALA A 635 24.96 -12.50 -1.48
N ILE A 636 25.03 -11.20 -1.75
CA ILE A 636 25.08 -10.64 -3.11
C ILE A 636 26.47 -10.75 -3.71
N LEU A 637 27.47 -10.24 -3.02
CA LEU A 637 28.84 -10.18 -3.54
C LEU A 637 29.51 -11.56 -3.38
N SER A 638 29.99 -11.90 -2.20
CA SER A 638 30.52 -13.23 -1.86
C SER A 638 30.72 -13.32 -0.35
N PRO A 639 30.85 -14.51 0.23
CA PRO A 639 31.22 -14.65 1.64
C PRO A 639 32.44 -13.80 1.98
N HIS A 640 32.35 -13.03 3.08
CA HIS A 640 33.35 -12.07 3.56
C HIS A 640 33.51 -10.75 2.78
N ASN A 641 32.75 -10.54 1.71
CA ASN A 641 32.72 -9.26 0.99
C ASN A 641 31.59 -8.35 1.53
N ARG A 642 31.92 -7.54 2.55
CA ARG A 642 30.99 -6.63 3.23
C ARG A 642 31.03 -5.21 2.71
N ALA A 643 31.67 -4.96 1.58
CA ALA A 643 31.93 -3.61 1.07
C ALA A 643 30.64 -2.79 0.84
N ALA A 644 29.52 -3.43 0.52
CA ALA A 644 28.26 -2.74 0.35
C ALA A 644 27.67 -2.18 1.66
N ALA A 645 28.03 -2.74 2.81
CA ALA A 645 27.61 -2.20 4.10
C ALA A 645 28.37 -0.92 4.48
N GLU A 646 29.52 -0.68 3.87
CA GLU A 646 30.38 0.48 4.12
C GLU A 646 30.03 1.69 3.21
N LEU A 647 29.10 1.53 2.29
CA LEU A 647 28.61 2.62 1.43
C LEU A 647 27.89 3.68 2.27
N THR A 648 28.13 4.95 1.97
CA THR A 648 27.72 6.05 2.85
C THR A 648 26.46 6.75 2.41
N TYR A 649 26.23 6.92 1.11
CA TYR A 649 25.09 7.67 0.60
C TYR A 649 24.32 6.89 -0.47
N ARG A 650 23.10 7.35 -0.74
CA ARG A 650 22.22 6.78 -1.75
C ARG A 650 22.85 6.87 -3.13
N GLY A 651 22.74 5.80 -3.91
CA GLY A 651 23.28 5.71 -5.26
C GLY A 651 24.74 5.26 -5.31
N GLU A 652 25.45 5.14 -4.16
CA GLU A 652 26.72 4.45 -4.19
C GLU A 652 26.53 2.96 -4.51
N VAL A 653 27.44 2.44 -5.31
CA VAL A 653 27.37 1.06 -5.79
C VAL A 653 28.75 0.42 -5.81
N ILE A 654 28.83 -0.83 -5.44
CA ILE A 654 29.97 -1.71 -5.68
C ILE A 654 29.68 -2.53 -6.95
N LEU A 655 30.56 -2.46 -7.93
CA LEU A 655 30.59 -3.39 -9.06
C LEU A 655 31.81 -4.32 -8.92
N ASN A 656 31.57 -5.61 -8.86
CA ASN A 656 32.59 -6.64 -8.86
C ASN A 656 32.44 -7.54 -10.10
N ARG A 657 33.51 -7.75 -10.87
CA ARG A 657 33.53 -8.52 -12.10
C ARG A 657 34.12 -9.92 -11.92
N ASN A 658 34.30 -10.35 -10.68
CA ASN A 658 34.93 -11.62 -10.31
C ASN A 658 34.10 -12.37 -9.26
N TYR A 659 32.81 -12.60 -9.54
CA TYR A 659 31.89 -13.35 -8.64
C TYR A 659 31.80 -12.78 -7.21
N GLY A 660 32.09 -11.49 -7.05
CA GLY A 660 32.18 -10.85 -5.73
C GLY A 660 33.46 -11.17 -4.95
N LEU A 661 34.33 -11.98 -5.49
CA LEU A 661 35.61 -12.37 -4.89
C LEU A 661 36.63 -11.24 -4.96
N ASP A 662 37.69 -11.34 -4.16
CA ASP A 662 38.81 -10.41 -4.10
C ASP A 662 38.35 -8.93 -3.92
N PRO A 663 37.73 -8.59 -2.77
CA PRO A 663 37.20 -7.24 -2.55
C PRO A 663 38.23 -6.12 -2.75
N ALA A 664 39.49 -6.38 -2.41
CA ALA A 664 40.54 -5.37 -2.46
C ALA A 664 40.94 -5.00 -3.91
N ALA A 665 40.92 -5.96 -4.84
CA ALA A 665 41.36 -5.74 -6.21
C ALA A 665 40.18 -5.66 -7.21
N ALA A 666 39.10 -6.36 -6.98
CA ALA A 666 38.01 -6.51 -7.93
C ALA A 666 36.78 -5.62 -7.65
N ASN A 667 36.62 -5.09 -6.43
CA ASN A 667 35.54 -4.15 -6.14
C ASN A 667 35.83 -2.78 -6.75
N VAL A 668 34.93 -2.32 -7.60
CA VAL A 668 34.93 -0.94 -8.11
C VAL A 668 33.81 -0.19 -7.41
N ARG A 669 34.15 0.75 -6.55
CA ARG A 669 33.18 1.64 -5.88
C ARG A 669 32.90 2.82 -6.79
N GLY A 670 31.64 3.09 -7.04
CA GLY A 670 31.17 4.18 -7.87
C GLY A 670 29.86 4.77 -7.39
N VAL A 671 29.34 5.71 -8.14
CA VAL A 671 28.04 6.34 -7.96
C VAL A 671 27.21 6.06 -9.20
N ALA A 672 26.04 5.48 -9.05
CA ALA A 672 25.07 5.28 -10.11
C ALA A 672 24.56 6.62 -10.64
N ALA A 673 24.19 6.66 -11.90
CA ALA A 673 23.59 7.85 -12.48
C ALA A 673 22.20 8.12 -11.87
N TRP A 674 21.70 9.30 -12.11
CA TRP A 674 20.32 9.67 -11.81
C TRP A 674 19.52 9.71 -13.10
N ALA A 675 18.61 8.74 -13.23
CA ALA A 675 17.65 8.66 -14.31
C ALA A 675 16.51 9.66 -14.07
N GLU A 676 16.69 10.90 -14.53
CA GLU A 676 15.73 11.97 -14.35
C GLU A 676 14.44 11.69 -15.15
N PRO A 677 13.26 11.65 -14.51
CA PRO A 677 12.02 11.24 -15.16
C PRO A 677 11.70 11.98 -16.47
N GLN A 678 11.88 13.29 -16.49
CA GLN A 678 11.63 14.10 -17.70
C GLN A 678 12.57 13.73 -18.85
N THR A 679 13.85 13.56 -18.55
CA THR A 679 14.86 13.12 -19.53
C THR A 679 14.51 11.74 -20.08
N LEU A 680 14.06 10.82 -19.21
CA LEU A 680 13.64 9.47 -19.63
C LEU A 680 12.40 9.49 -20.52
N ASP A 681 11.42 10.34 -20.24
CA ASP A 681 10.20 10.47 -21.04
C ASP A 681 10.51 11.04 -22.43
N GLU A 682 11.41 12.03 -22.51
CA GLU A 682 11.88 12.58 -23.79
C GLU A 682 12.66 11.54 -24.59
N LEU A 683 13.55 10.80 -23.94
CA LEU A 683 14.34 9.75 -24.57
C LEU A 683 13.45 8.62 -25.07
N GLN A 684 12.51 8.13 -24.28
CA GLN A 684 11.61 7.05 -24.67
C GLN A 684 10.77 7.43 -25.89
N ARG A 685 10.20 8.65 -25.89
CA ARG A 685 9.44 9.17 -27.03
C ARG A 685 10.32 9.23 -28.30
N ARG A 686 11.54 9.73 -28.17
CA ARG A 686 12.49 9.79 -29.28
C ARG A 686 12.84 8.41 -29.80
N LEU A 687 13.09 7.43 -28.95
CA LEU A 687 13.39 6.06 -29.36
C LEU A 687 12.19 5.38 -30.04
N PHE A 688 10.97 5.66 -29.57
CA PHE A 688 9.74 5.21 -30.21
C PHE A 688 9.59 5.81 -31.62
N ASP A 689 9.84 7.12 -31.76
CA ASP A 689 9.71 7.84 -33.04
C ASP A 689 10.78 7.41 -34.08
N LEU A 690 11.94 6.92 -33.64
CA LEU A 690 12.99 6.40 -34.54
C LEU A 690 12.56 5.12 -35.26
N GLY A 691 11.77 4.30 -34.63
CA GLY A 691 11.25 3.07 -35.19
C GLY A 691 10.69 2.17 -34.11
N HIS A 692 9.43 1.85 -34.27
CA HIS A 692 8.74 0.97 -33.32
C HIS A 692 8.46 -0.39 -33.97
N THR A 693 8.51 -1.41 -33.15
CA THR A 693 8.08 -2.77 -33.47
C THR A 693 6.66 -2.96 -32.97
N ASP A 694 6.13 -4.17 -33.11
CA ASP A 694 4.88 -4.52 -32.42
C ASP A 694 4.96 -4.16 -30.94
N PRO A 695 3.85 -3.70 -30.32
CA PRO A 695 3.82 -3.37 -28.91
C PRO A 695 4.26 -4.57 -28.06
N PRO A 696 4.84 -4.32 -26.87
CA PRO A 696 5.21 -5.41 -25.98
C PRO A 696 3.97 -6.18 -25.54
N MET A 697 4.14 -7.50 -25.36
CA MET A 697 3.17 -8.28 -24.62
C MET A 697 3.17 -7.80 -23.16
N VAL A 698 2.06 -7.22 -22.71
CA VAL A 698 1.89 -6.72 -21.35
C VAL A 698 1.06 -7.69 -20.53
N PHE A 699 1.61 -8.18 -19.42
CA PHE A 699 0.93 -8.99 -18.43
C PHE A 699 0.82 -8.23 -17.14
N ILE A 700 -0.42 -8.06 -16.63
CA ILE A 700 -0.70 -7.48 -15.33
C ILE A 700 -1.43 -8.54 -14.51
N GLY A 701 -0.77 -9.04 -13.46
CA GLY A 701 -1.27 -10.17 -12.68
C GLY A 701 -2.65 -9.94 -12.04
N ALA A 702 -2.99 -8.70 -11.74
CA ALA A 702 -4.26 -8.32 -11.14
C ALA A 702 -5.42 -8.15 -12.15
N ASN A 703 -5.11 -7.98 -13.46
CA ASN A 703 -6.09 -7.65 -14.47
C ASN A 703 -6.62 -8.87 -15.21
N ARG A 704 -7.80 -8.73 -15.82
CA ARG A 704 -8.32 -9.65 -16.84
C ARG A 704 -7.59 -9.42 -18.17
N ALA A 705 -7.68 -10.39 -19.06
CA ALA A 705 -7.12 -10.24 -20.39
C ALA A 705 -7.98 -9.27 -21.21
N ALA A 706 -7.33 -8.34 -21.89
CA ALA A 706 -8.02 -7.45 -22.81
C ALA A 706 -8.67 -8.27 -23.95
N TRP A 707 -9.85 -7.82 -24.38
CA TRP A 707 -10.56 -8.43 -25.50
C TRP A 707 -9.70 -8.32 -26.76
N PRO A 708 -9.57 -9.40 -27.57
CA PRO A 708 -8.82 -9.34 -28.81
C PRO A 708 -9.48 -8.41 -29.83
N GLU A 709 -8.68 -7.68 -30.59
CA GLU A 709 -9.15 -6.78 -31.65
C GLU A 709 -10.01 -7.49 -32.71
N HIS A 710 -9.70 -8.76 -32.98
CA HIS A 710 -10.45 -9.61 -33.90
C HIS A 710 -11.02 -10.81 -33.13
N GLY A 711 -12.32 -11.01 -33.22
CA GLY A 711 -12.97 -12.21 -32.71
C GLY A 711 -12.63 -13.47 -33.52
N PRO A 712 -13.11 -14.66 -33.11
CA PRO A 712 -12.90 -15.87 -33.89
C PRO A 712 -13.54 -15.75 -35.29
N ASP A 713 -12.86 -16.30 -36.28
CA ASP A 713 -13.41 -16.42 -37.63
C ASP A 713 -14.62 -17.38 -37.58
N ARG A 714 -15.54 -17.18 -38.50
CA ARG A 714 -16.67 -18.07 -38.64
C ARG A 714 -16.15 -19.48 -39.03
N ALA A 715 -16.66 -20.49 -38.33
CA ALA A 715 -16.30 -21.86 -38.61
C ALA A 715 -16.69 -22.24 -40.06
N ASP A 716 -15.88 -23.06 -40.71
CA ASP A 716 -16.22 -23.69 -41.98
C ASP A 716 -17.48 -24.57 -41.79
N ASP A 717 -18.23 -24.77 -42.89
CA ASP A 717 -19.51 -25.54 -42.85
C ASP A 717 -19.29 -26.92 -42.21
N GLY A 718 -19.82 -27.10 -40.99
CA GLY A 718 -19.80 -28.38 -40.26
C GLY A 718 -19.08 -28.35 -38.90
N GLU A 719 -18.37 -27.30 -38.57
CA GLU A 719 -17.79 -27.15 -37.25
C GLU A 719 -18.80 -26.48 -36.29
N GLY A 720 -18.85 -26.96 -35.04
CA GLY A 720 -19.73 -26.43 -34.00
C GLY A 720 -19.21 -25.12 -33.42
N PRO A 721 -19.84 -24.62 -32.33
CA PRO A 721 -19.48 -23.33 -31.75
C PRO A 721 -18.05 -23.31 -31.14
N ALA A 722 -17.28 -22.28 -31.47
CA ALA A 722 -15.99 -22.00 -30.86
C ALA A 722 -16.14 -21.01 -29.71
N MET A 723 -15.75 -21.41 -28.52
CA MET A 723 -15.90 -20.66 -27.28
C MET A 723 -14.55 -20.19 -26.77
N TRP A 724 -14.30 -18.89 -26.72
CA TRP A 724 -13.09 -18.33 -26.13
C TRP A 724 -13.26 -18.12 -24.63
N LEU A 725 -12.35 -18.72 -23.87
CA LEU A 725 -12.37 -18.68 -22.41
C LEU A 725 -11.47 -17.61 -21.81
N GLY A 726 -10.39 -17.27 -22.47
CA GLY A 726 -9.38 -16.36 -21.96
C GLY A 726 -8.05 -16.56 -22.68
N ARG A 727 -7.00 -15.98 -22.10
CA ARG A 727 -5.63 -16.15 -22.58
C ARG A 727 -4.85 -17.06 -21.63
N PRO A 728 -3.97 -17.93 -22.15
CA PRO A 728 -3.13 -18.75 -21.28
C PRO A 728 -2.15 -17.86 -20.50
N VAL A 729 -1.76 -18.28 -19.31
CA VAL A 729 -0.65 -17.67 -18.57
C VAL A 729 0.66 -18.04 -19.26
N ARG A 730 0.88 -17.46 -20.44
CA ARG A 730 2.05 -17.68 -21.34
C ARG A 730 2.42 -16.39 -22.03
N VAL A 731 3.61 -16.34 -22.60
CA VAL A 731 4.08 -15.22 -23.42
C VAL A 731 3.28 -15.12 -24.73
N THR A 732 2.90 -16.25 -25.31
CA THR A 732 2.03 -16.28 -26.48
C THR A 732 0.58 -16.05 -26.06
N GLN A 733 -0.03 -15.03 -26.62
CA GLN A 733 -1.34 -14.50 -26.21
C GLN A 733 -2.51 -15.01 -27.07
N THR A 734 -2.36 -16.12 -27.77
CA THR A 734 -3.45 -16.72 -28.55
C THR A 734 -4.59 -17.11 -27.60
N PRO A 735 -5.83 -16.66 -27.85
CA PRO A 735 -6.97 -17.08 -27.07
C PRO A 735 -7.10 -18.59 -26.99
N VAL A 736 -7.46 -19.09 -25.81
CA VAL A 736 -7.79 -20.51 -25.66
C VAL A 736 -9.23 -20.70 -26.10
N SER A 737 -9.40 -21.45 -27.17
CA SER A 737 -10.70 -21.80 -27.73
C SER A 737 -11.06 -23.23 -27.38
N LEU A 738 -12.34 -23.45 -27.09
CA LEU A 738 -12.99 -24.75 -26.98
C LEU A 738 -14.00 -24.84 -28.10
N THR A 739 -13.75 -25.67 -29.11
CA THR A 739 -14.68 -25.93 -30.22
C THR A 739 -15.50 -27.16 -29.89
N LEU A 740 -16.81 -27.03 -29.89
CA LEU A 740 -17.73 -28.16 -29.65
C LEU A 740 -18.10 -28.81 -30.99
N ASP A 741 -18.13 -30.11 -31.01
CA ASP A 741 -18.49 -30.89 -32.20
C ASP A 741 -19.98 -31.30 -32.15
N ALA A 742 -20.59 -31.63 -33.26
CA ALA A 742 -21.93 -32.24 -33.32
C ALA A 742 -21.83 -33.74 -32.93
N ASP A 743 -21.40 -33.99 -31.70
CA ASP A 743 -21.16 -35.34 -31.17
C ASP A 743 -21.75 -35.49 -29.74
N VAL A 744 -21.60 -36.63 -29.12
CA VAL A 744 -21.97 -36.88 -27.74
C VAL A 744 -21.02 -36.16 -26.75
N ASP A 745 -21.47 -35.96 -25.52
CA ASP A 745 -20.65 -35.47 -24.44
C ASP A 745 -19.98 -34.10 -24.71
N GLN A 746 -20.72 -33.12 -25.24
CA GLN A 746 -20.22 -31.80 -25.61
C GLN A 746 -20.64 -30.70 -24.63
N GLY A 747 -21.10 -31.04 -23.46
CA GLY A 747 -21.51 -30.08 -22.45
C GLY A 747 -20.33 -29.32 -21.82
N VAL A 748 -20.48 -28.02 -21.56
CA VAL A 748 -19.47 -27.20 -20.88
C VAL A 748 -19.99 -26.71 -19.53
N VAL A 749 -19.23 -26.94 -18.47
CA VAL A 749 -19.60 -26.61 -17.11
C VAL A 749 -18.66 -25.62 -16.50
N LEU A 750 -19.18 -24.49 -16.01
CA LEU A 750 -18.49 -23.60 -15.10
C LEU A 750 -18.86 -23.96 -13.66
N VAL A 751 -17.86 -24.14 -12.80
CA VAL A 751 -18.11 -24.51 -11.40
C VAL A 751 -17.26 -23.69 -10.45
N GLY A 752 -17.90 -23.16 -9.41
CA GLY A 752 -17.28 -22.40 -8.35
C GLY A 752 -17.90 -21.03 -8.12
N SER A 753 -17.43 -20.36 -7.06
CA SER A 753 -17.84 -19.00 -6.68
C SER A 753 -17.06 -17.93 -7.45
N GLY A 754 -17.55 -16.71 -7.44
CA GLY A 754 -16.96 -15.57 -8.14
C GLY A 754 -17.83 -15.13 -9.30
N ASP A 755 -18.92 -14.45 -8.96
CA ASP A 755 -19.97 -14.04 -9.91
C ASP A 755 -19.38 -13.23 -11.09
N ASP A 756 -18.41 -12.36 -10.82
CA ASP A 756 -17.72 -11.58 -11.86
C ASP A 756 -16.87 -12.46 -12.81
N LEU A 757 -16.21 -13.50 -12.29
CA LEU A 757 -15.43 -14.42 -13.11
C LEU A 757 -16.33 -15.27 -13.99
N ALA A 758 -17.43 -15.76 -13.40
CA ALA A 758 -18.45 -16.53 -14.11
C ALA A 758 -19.10 -15.69 -15.21
N ASP A 759 -19.48 -14.44 -14.91
CA ASP A 759 -20.06 -13.51 -15.87
C ASP A 759 -19.11 -13.24 -17.06
N GLY A 760 -17.84 -12.90 -16.76
CA GLY A 760 -16.84 -12.68 -17.81
C GLY A 760 -16.64 -13.90 -18.72
N ALA A 761 -16.48 -15.09 -18.13
CA ALA A 761 -16.30 -16.33 -18.89
C ALA A 761 -17.54 -16.69 -19.72
N LEU A 762 -18.74 -16.65 -19.11
CA LEU A 762 -20.00 -16.93 -19.82
C LEU A 762 -20.25 -15.94 -20.96
N SER A 763 -20.01 -14.64 -20.72
CA SER A 763 -20.20 -13.60 -21.73
C SER A 763 -19.26 -13.81 -22.91
N SER A 764 -17.98 -14.08 -22.66
CA SER A 764 -16.98 -14.36 -23.68
C SER A 764 -17.33 -15.60 -24.49
N MET A 765 -17.62 -16.71 -23.81
CA MET A 765 -17.96 -17.98 -24.45
C MET A 765 -19.25 -17.87 -25.27
N THR A 766 -20.29 -17.21 -24.73
CA THR A 766 -21.55 -17.01 -25.42
C THR A 766 -21.39 -16.14 -26.65
N LEU A 767 -20.67 -15.02 -26.55
CA LEU A 767 -20.43 -14.09 -27.65
C LEU A 767 -19.69 -14.79 -28.82
N THR A 768 -18.60 -15.50 -28.49
CA THR A 768 -17.77 -16.14 -29.50
C THR A 768 -18.45 -17.38 -30.11
N ALA A 769 -19.19 -18.14 -29.33
CA ALA A 769 -19.99 -19.24 -29.84
C ALA A 769 -21.04 -18.74 -30.86
N LEU A 770 -21.78 -17.69 -30.52
CA LEU A 770 -22.79 -17.10 -31.40
C LEU A 770 -22.22 -16.45 -32.67
N ARG A 771 -20.94 -16.02 -32.62
CA ARG A 771 -20.22 -15.49 -33.80
C ARG A 771 -19.85 -16.59 -34.78
N THR A 772 -19.50 -17.77 -34.27
CA THR A 772 -19.05 -18.91 -35.07
C THR A 772 -20.21 -19.81 -35.55
N MET A 773 -21.36 -19.79 -34.84
CA MET A 773 -22.54 -20.54 -35.21
C MET A 773 -23.32 -19.92 -36.38
N ASP A 774 -24.27 -20.69 -36.93
CA ASP A 774 -25.23 -20.19 -37.92
C ASP A 774 -25.94 -18.91 -37.39
N PRO A 775 -26.09 -17.86 -38.20
CA PRO A 775 -26.85 -16.67 -37.83
C PRO A 775 -28.30 -16.92 -37.40
N ALA A 776 -28.94 -17.99 -37.86
CA ALA A 776 -30.28 -18.44 -37.45
C ALA A 776 -30.31 -19.12 -36.08
N CYS A 777 -29.13 -19.38 -35.47
CA CYS A 777 -29.01 -19.97 -34.13
C CYS A 777 -29.88 -19.21 -33.12
N GLU A 778 -30.59 -19.94 -32.26
CA GLU A 778 -31.31 -19.35 -31.12
C GLU A 778 -30.43 -19.33 -29.86
N LEU A 779 -30.31 -18.15 -29.20
CA LEU A 779 -29.75 -18.04 -27.87
C LEU A 779 -30.85 -18.20 -26.82
N VAL A 780 -30.74 -19.22 -25.99
CA VAL A 780 -31.67 -19.43 -24.87
C VAL A 780 -30.89 -19.37 -23.55
N VAL A 781 -31.26 -18.40 -22.68
CA VAL A 781 -30.61 -18.25 -21.36
C VAL A 781 -31.56 -18.73 -20.27
N LEU A 782 -31.19 -19.80 -19.60
CA LEU A 782 -31.91 -20.32 -18.42
C LEU A 782 -31.44 -19.56 -17.18
N ASN A 783 -32.22 -18.58 -16.75
CA ASN A 783 -31.86 -17.70 -15.65
C ASN A 783 -32.37 -18.24 -14.30
N GLY A 784 -31.50 -18.90 -13.53
CA GLY A 784 -31.79 -19.31 -12.14
C GLY A 784 -31.56 -18.18 -11.12
N MET A 785 -31.02 -17.02 -11.52
CA MET A 785 -30.76 -15.88 -10.65
C MET A 785 -31.94 -14.90 -10.62
N LYS A 786 -31.90 -13.90 -9.73
CA LYS A 786 -32.91 -12.82 -9.71
C LYS A 786 -32.77 -11.89 -10.90
N GLU A 787 -31.56 -11.58 -11.28
CA GLU A 787 -31.17 -10.75 -12.41
C GLU A 787 -30.05 -11.46 -13.16
N LEU A 788 -29.99 -11.29 -14.47
CA LEU A 788 -28.86 -11.81 -15.26
C LEU A 788 -27.55 -11.14 -14.83
N PRO A 789 -26.43 -11.84 -14.89
CA PRO A 789 -25.12 -11.23 -14.78
C PRO A 789 -24.96 -10.09 -15.81
N PRO A 790 -24.37 -8.95 -15.43
CA PRO A 790 -24.35 -7.73 -16.27
C PRO A 790 -23.75 -7.93 -17.67
N GLY A 791 -22.67 -8.68 -17.77
CA GLY A 791 -22.02 -8.96 -19.05
C GLY A 791 -22.89 -9.80 -19.98
N LEU A 792 -23.44 -10.90 -19.46
CA LEU A 792 -24.35 -11.75 -20.22
C LEU A 792 -25.63 -11.02 -20.62
N ALA A 793 -26.16 -10.15 -19.75
CA ALA A 793 -27.32 -9.30 -20.09
C ALA A 793 -27.03 -8.37 -21.28
N ARG A 794 -25.78 -7.82 -21.34
CA ARG A 794 -25.33 -6.99 -22.48
C ARG A 794 -25.26 -7.80 -23.78
N VAL A 795 -24.70 -9.03 -23.73
CA VAL A 795 -24.63 -9.93 -24.91
C VAL A 795 -26.03 -10.25 -25.42
N VAL A 796 -26.96 -10.65 -24.53
CA VAL A 796 -28.36 -10.91 -24.89
C VAL A 796 -29.03 -9.67 -25.49
N GLY A 797 -28.82 -8.49 -24.86
CA GLY A 797 -29.37 -7.22 -25.32
C GLY A 797 -28.87 -6.82 -26.71
N ALA A 798 -27.57 -6.94 -26.95
CA ALA A 798 -26.95 -6.64 -28.24
C ALA A 798 -27.49 -7.57 -29.35
N ARG A 799 -27.58 -8.88 -29.07
CA ARG A 799 -28.15 -9.85 -30.00
C ARG A 799 -29.62 -9.55 -30.33
N SER A 800 -30.41 -9.23 -29.32
CA SER A 800 -31.84 -8.83 -29.55
C SER A 800 -31.95 -7.56 -30.37
N ARG A 801 -31.09 -6.56 -30.13
CA ARG A 801 -31.04 -5.32 -30.94
C ARG A 801 -30.67 -5.57 -32.40
N SER A 802 -29.84 -6.57 -32.67
CA SER A 802 -29.50 -6.96 -34.04
C SER A 802 -30.62 -7.71 -34.79
N GLY A 803 -31.75 -7.95 -34.15
CA GLY A 803 -32.91 -8.65 -34.74
C GLY A 803 -32.76 -10.18 -34.76
N ARG A 804 -31.74 -10.76 -34.05
CA ARG A 804 -31.50 -12.22 -33.97
C ARG A 804 -32.20 -12.80 -32.75
N ALA A 805 -32.54 -14.11 -32.84
CA ALA A 805 -33.24 -14.82 -31.79
C ALA A 805 -32.45 -14.87 -30.48
N ALA A 806 -32.98 -14.31 -29.40
CA ALA A 806 -32.48 -14.41 -28.07
C ALA A 806 -33.63 -14.42 -27.05
N ARG A 807 -33.68 -15.46 -26.20
CA ARG A 807 -34.73 -15.68 -25.22
C ARG A 807 -34.11 -15.85 -23.81
N VAL A 808 -34.69 -15.15 -22.84
CA VAL A 808 -34.34 -15.36 -21.42
C VAL A 808 -35.53 -16.08 -20.76
N VAL A 809 -35.28 -17.25 -20.23
CA VAL A 809 -36.29 -18.02 -19.49
C VAL A 809 -36.13 -17.66 -18.01
N PRO A 810 -37.13 -17.04 -17.39
CA PRO A 810 -37.09 -16.67 -16.00
C PRO A 810 -37.09 -17.89 -15.08
N ARG A 811 -36.54 -17.74 -13.89
CA ARG A 811 -36.28 -18.83 -12.91
C ARG A 811 -37.45 -19.77 -12.69
N GLU A 812 -38.65 -19.20 -12.61
CA GLU A 812 -39.90 -19.90 -12.35
C GLU A 812 -40.34 -20.82 -13.53
N GLU A 813 -39.91 -20.48 -14.75
CA GLU A 813 -40.27 -21.18 -15.97
C GLU A 813 -39.19 -22.20 -16.41
N VAL A 814 -37.97 -22.17 -15.86
CA VAL A 814 -36.84 -23.01 -16.31
C VAL A 814 -37.18 -24.50 -16.30
N ALA A 815 -37.77 -24.99 -15.20
CA ALA A 815 -38.10 -26.40 -15.09
C ALA A 815 -39.14 -26.82 -16.16
N ALA A 816 -40.18 -26.00 -16.39
CA ALA A 816 -41.22 -26.31 -17.38
C ALA A 816 -40.65 -26.19 -18.82
N PHE A 817 -39.80 -25.23 -19.08
CA PHE A 817 -39.14 -25.03 -20.39
C PHE A 817 -38.25 -26.24 -20.73
N LEU A 818 -37.46 -26.73 -19.77
CA LEU A 818 -36.62 -27.92 -19.98
C LEU A 818 -37.45 -29.13 -20.36
N VAL A 819 -38.55 -29.43 -19.65
CA VAL A 819 -39.36 -30.63 -19.89
C VAL A 819 -40.20 -30.52 -21.16
N ARG A 820 -40.66 -29.34 -21.55
CA ARG A 820 -41.50 -29.19 -22.74
C ARG A 820 -40.71 -28.85 -23.99
N ASP A 821 -40.01 -27.72 -23.98
CA ASP A 821 -39.43 -27.12 -25.18
C ASP A 821 -38.07 -27.79 -25.51
N VAL A 822 -37.22 -28.02 -24.50
CA VAL A 822 -35.91 -28.64 -24.71
C VAL A 822 -36.07 -30.14 -25.01
N THR A 823 -37.01 -30.84 -24.38
CA THR A 823 -37.27 -32.25 -24.70
C THR A 823 -37.74 -32.39 -26.16
N ALA A 824 -38.63 -31.52 -26.63
CA ALA A 824 -39.05 -31.53 -28.02
C ALA A 824 -37.86 -31.32 -28.99
N ALA A 825 -36.98 -30.38 -28.70
CA ALA A 825 -35.76 -30.13 -29.50
C ALA A 825 -34.78 -31.32 -29.49
N LEU A 826 -34.74 -32.10 -28.42
CA LEU A 826 -33.91 -33.30 -28.34
C LEU A 826 -34.53 -34.51 -29.05
N ASP A 827 -35.84 -34.65 -29.09
CA ASP A 827 -36.52 -35.79 -29.67
C ASP A 827 -36.83 -35.61 -31.17
N ASP A 828 -37.16 -34.39 -31.58
CA ASP A 828 -37.52 -34.07 -32.98
C ASP A 828 -36.35 -33.43 -33.78
N GLY A 829 -35.28 -33.01 -33.10
CA GLY A 829 -34.20 -32.18 -33.64
C GLY A 829 -34.58 -30.69 -33.58
N ALA A 830 -33.62 -29.82 -33.31
CA ALA A 830 -33.83 -28.38 -33.31
C ALA A 830 -33.99 -27.86 -34.76
N GLU A 831 -35.05 -27.08 -35.05
CA GLU A 831 -35.25 -26.47 -36.37
C GLU A 831 -34.05 -25.57 -36.76
N HIS A 832 -33.47 -24.89 -35.82
CA HIS A 832 -32.23 -24.12 -35.89
C HIS A 832 -31.32 -24.50 -34.75
N PRO A 833 -29.99 -24.43 -34.96
CA PRO A 833 -29.02 -24.64 -33.83
C PRO A 833 -29.38 -23.75 -32.63
N MET A 834 -29.28 -24.32 -31.43
CA MET A 834 -29.62 -23.65 -30.18
C MET A 834 -28.37 -23.59 -29.27
N LEU A 835 -28.07 -22.42 -28.76
CA LEU A 835 -27.08 -22.25 -27.67
C LEU A 835 -27.86 -22.04 -26.36
N LEU A 836 -27.78 -23.05 -25.49
CA LEU A 836 -28.43 -23.06 -24.18
C LEU A 836 -27.43 -22.63 -23.12
N VAL A 837 -27.65 -21.49 -22.46
CA VAL A 837 -26.79 -20.94 -21.43
C VAL A 837 -27.49 -20.99 -20.08
N GLY A 838 -27.03 -21.83 -19.18
CA GLY A 838 -27.59 -21.97 -17.83
C GLY A 838 -26.85 -21.09 -16.81
N VAL A 839 -27.56 -20.27 -16.05
CA VAL A 839 -26.97 -19.36 -15.05
C VAL A 839 -27.56 -19.62 -13.68
N GLY A 840 -26.74 -20.08 -12.73
CA GLY A 840 -27.16 -20.26 -11.35
C GLY A 840 -28.30 -21.29 -11.19
N LEU A 841 -28.28 -22.36 -12.00
CA LEU A 841 -29.33 -23.38 -12.08
C LEU A 841 -29.63 -24.06 -10.74
N GLN A 842 -28.69 -24.11 -9.82
CA GLN A 842 -28.89 -24.60 -8.46
C GLN A 842 -29.99 -23.86 -7.67
N ARG A 843 -30.41 -22.70 -8.14
CA ARG A 843 -31.46 -21.87 -7.50
C ARG A 843 -32.85 -22.13 -8.09
N VAL A 844 -32.94 -22.92 -9.16
CA VAL A 844 -34.21 -23.29 -9.77
C VAL A 844 -34.87 -24.36 -8.88
N VAL A 845 -36.15 -24.17 -8.57
CA VAL A 845 -36.92 -25.08 -7.72
C VAL A 845 -37.53 -26.15 -8.61
N GLY A 846 -37.52 -27.42 -8.16
CA GLY A 846 -38.17 -28.54 -8.82
C GLY A 846 -37.33 -29.21 -9.91
N MET A 847 -36.01 -28.97 -9.97
CA MET A 847 -35.12 -29.66 -10.90
C MET A 847 -35.08 -31.18 -10.69
N ASP A 848 -35.27 -31.64 -9.45
CA ASP A 848 -35.24 -33.03 -9.01
C ASP A 848 -36.58 -33.74 -9.00
N ARG A 849 -37.67 -33.07 -9.41
CA ARG A 849 -39.03 -33.60 -9.38
C ARG A 849 -39.67 -33.55 -10.74
N PRO A 850 -40.49 -34.57 -11.09
CA PRO A 850 -41.33 -34.46 -12.28
C PRO A 850 -42.27 -33.29 -12.17
N LEU A 851 -42.58 -32.63 -13.29
CA LEU A 851 -43.63 -31.64 -13.32
C LEU A 851 -45.00 -32.30 -13.14
N PRO A 852 -45.96 -31.71 -12.41
CA PRO A 852 -47.32 -32.22 -12.31
C PRO A 852 -47.95 -32.17 -13.70
N ASP A 853 -48.58 -33.29 -14.09
CA ASP A 853 -49.37 -33.37 -15.34
C ASP A 853 -50.54 -32.36 -15.27
N ASP A 854 -50.62 -31.44 -16.26
CA ASP A 854 -51.74 -30.52 -16.42
C ASP A 854 -53.11 -31.28 -16.70
N ALA A 855 -53.07 -32.61 -16.74
CA ALA A 855 -54.21 -33.47 -17.02
C ALA A 855 -54.80 -34.16 -15.77
N ALA A 856 -54.41 -33.79 -14.52
CA ALA A 856 -55.04 -34.37 -13.33
C ALA A 856 -56.44 -33.75 -13.12
N PRO A 857 -57.53 -34.58 -12.96
CA PRO A 857 -58.87 -34.10 -12.71
C PRO A 857 -58.95 -33.38 -11.36
N ALA A 858 -59.85 -32.38 -11.29
CA ALA A 858 -60.12 -31.57 -10.11
C ALA A 858 -60.34 -32.42 -8.86
N PRO A 859 -59.90 -31.97 -7.66
CA PRO A 859 -60.13 -32.70 -6.42
C PRO A 859 -61.64 -32.67 -6.05
N GLY A 860 -62.29 -33.79 -6.19
CA GLY A 860 -63.72 -33.90 -5.90
C GLY A 860 -64.29 -35.34 -5.98
N ALA A 861 -63.52 -36.37 -6.02
CA ALA A 861 -64.00 -37.74 -5.90
C ALA A 861 -63.70 -38.29 -4.51
N GLU A 862 -64.77 -38.66 -3.77
CA GLU A 862 -64.70 -39.24 -2.45
C GLU A 862 -63.83 -40.51 -2.45
N LEU A 863 -62.96 -40.67 -1.49
CA LEU A 863 -62.16 -41.84 -1.20
C LEU A 863 -63.11 -42.86 -0.59
N ALA A 864 -63.42 -43.93 -1.32
CA ALA A 864 -63.94 -45.16 -0.72
C ALA A 864 -62.78 -45.98 -0.12
N ASP A 865 -62.83 -46.13 1.19
CA ASP A 865 -62.05 -47.14 1.88
C ASP A 865 -62.29 -48.53 1.28
N ASP A 866 -61.30 -49.20 0.83
CA ASP A 866 -60.90 -50.58 1.04
C ASP A 866 -59.95 -51.11 -0.03
N ASP A 867 -58.97 -51.89 0.40
CA ASP A 867 -57.96 -52.66 -0.33
C ASP A 867 -56.72 -51.96 -0.89
N LEU A 868 -55.75 -51.71 0.01
CA LEU A 868 -54.35 -51.58 -0.34
C LEU A 868 -53.79 -52.97 -0.79
N GLY A 869 -53.97 -53.29 -2.06
CA GLY A 869 -53.34 -54.49 -2.66
C GLY A 869 -51.89 -54.20 -2.97
N PHE A 870 -50.96 -55.05 -2.56
CA PHE A 870 -49.51 -55.05 -2.81
C PHE A 870 -49.11 -55.06 -4.33
N SER A 871 -50.09 -55.11 -5.23
CA SER A 871 -49.92 -55.12 -6.71
C SER A 871 -49.76 -53.73 -7.30
N ASP A 872 -50.16 -52.66 -6.58
CA ASP A 872 -50.04 -51.26 -7.10
C ASP A 872 -48.63 -50.64 -6.90
N LEU A 873 -47.79 -51.35 -6.14
CA LEU A 873 -46.37 -50.96 -5.99
C LEU A 873 -45.47 -51.38 -7.17
N LEU A 874 -46.02 -52.19 -8.11
CA LEU A 874 -45.25 -52.69 -9.27
C LEU A 874 -45.71 -52.13 -10.62
N SER A 875 -46.72 -51.32 -10.65
CA SER A 875 -47.07 -50.52 -11.85
C SER A 875 -46.48 -49.15 -11.78
N ALA A 876 -45.16 -49.06 -11.89
CA ALA A 876 -44.52 -47.82 -12.24
C ALA A 876 -45.00 -47.43 -13.63
N GLY A 877 -45.90 -46.42 -13.70
CA GLY A 877 -46.18 -45.67 -14.95
C GLY A 877 -44.86 -45.20 -15.59
N PRO A 878 -44.91 -44.85 -16.86
CA PRO A 878 -43.66 -44.36 -17.53
C PRO A 878 -43.00 -43.35 -16.62
N ALA A 879 -41.74 -43.58 -16.27
CA ALA A 879 -41.00 -42.72 -15.37
C ALA A 879 -41.05 -41.31 -15.93
N GLN A 880 -41.79 -40.41 -15.24
CA GLN A 880 -41.84 -38.99 -15.63
C GLN A 880 -40.47 -38.37 -15.57
N THR A 881 -39.98 -37.85 -16.66
CA THR A 881 -38.64 -37.24 -16.79
C THR A 881 -38.53 -35.97 -15.94
N THR A 882 -37.51 -35.88 -15.07
CA THR A 882 -37.29 -34.67 -14.30
C THR A 882 -36.54 -33.61 -15.13
N PRO A 883 -36.66 -32.31 -14.83
CA PRO A 883 -35.89 -31.25 -15.51
C PRO A 883 -34.37 -31.50 -15.46
N ALA A 884 -33.85 -32.02 -14.37
CA ALA A 884 -32.44 -32.39 -14.25
C ALA A 884 -32.06 -33.52 -15.21
N GLN A 885 -32.90 -34.53 -15.42
CA GLN A 885 -32.64 -35.58 -16.40
C GLN A 885 -32.70 -35.05 -17.85
N VAL A 886 -33.57 -34.07 -18.13
CA VAL A 886 -33.57 -33.41 -19.45
C VAL A 886 -32.24 -32.65 -19.64
N LEU A 887 -31.81 -31.92 -18.63
CA LEU A 887 -30.55 -31.21 -18.69
C LEU A 887 -29.35 -32.16 -18.88
N GLN A 888 -29.34 -33.32 -18.19
CA GLN A 888 -28.33 -34.38 -18.41
C GLN A 888 -28.34 -34.86 -19.85
N ARG A 889 -29.51 -35.15 -20.43
CA ARG A 889 -29.64 -35.55 -21.86
C ARG A 889 -29.12 -34.46 -22.82
N VAL A 890 -29.33 -33.17 -22.48
CA VAL A 890 -28.77 -32.07 -23.30
C VAL A 890 -27.25 -32.13 -23.31
N PHE A 891 -26.63 -32.34 -22.14
CA PHE A 891 -25.16 -32.44 -22.05
C PHE A 891 -24.63 -33.69 -22.77
N GLU A 892 -25.31 -34.84 -22.64
CA GLU A 892 -24.90 -36.09 -23.26
C GLU A 892 -25.10 -36.12 -24.77
N ARG A 893 -26.23 -35.59 -25.28
CA ARG A 893 -26.64 -35.80 -26.68
C ARG A 893 -27.16 -34.57 -27.41
N GLY A 894 -27.25 -33.43 -26.71
CA GLY A 894 -27.85 -32.22 -27.28
C GLY A 894 -27.17 -31.76 -28.53
N ALA A 895 -25.84 -31.82 -28.57
CA ALA A 895 -25.06 -31.37 -29.73
C ALA A 895 -25.34 -32.12 -31.01
N LEU A 896 -25.68 -33.44 -30.91
CA LEU A 896 -26.16 -34.23 -32.04
C LEU A 896 -27.48 -33.74 -32.64
N GLN A 897 -28.29 -33.05 -31.86
CA GLN A 897 -29.59 -32.47 -32.22
C GLN A 897 -29.51 -30.97 -32.48
N GLY A 898 -28.28 -30.41 -32.53
CA GLY A 898 -28.06 -28.96 -32.69
C GLY A 898 -28.25 -28.13 -31.43
N VAL A 899 -28.32 -28.76 -30.26
CA VAL A 899 -28.47 -28.06 -28.96
C VAL A 899 -27.13 -28.10 -28.21
N PHE A 900 -26.41 -26.98 -28.18
CA PHE A 900 -25.15 -26.86 -27.45
C PHE A 900 -25.40 -26.21 -26.10
N ALA A 901 -24.77 -26.71 -25.03
CA ALA A 901 -25.05 -26.26 -23.67
C ALA A 901 -23.80 -25.82 -22.89
N VAL A 902 -23.98 -24.68 -22.20
CA VAL A 902 -23.02 -24.16 -21.23
C VAL A 902 -23.79 -23.88 -19.94
N GLY A 903 -23.30 -24.36 -18.80
CA GLY A 903 -23.97 -24.13 -17.51
C GLY A 903 -23.01 -23.66 -16.41
N TRP A 904 -23.48 -22.74 -15.52
CA TRP A 904 -22.74 -22.31 -14.36
C TRP A 904 -23.42 -22.70 -13.04
N TRP A 905 -22.66 -23.35 -12.17
CA TRP A 905 -22.99 -23.69 -10.80
C TRP A 905 -22.02 -23.10 -9.79
N SER A 906 -22.55 -22.51 -8.72
CA SER A 906 -21.71 -21.86 -7.69
C SER A 906 -20.92 -22.84 -6.80
N SER A 907 -21.16 -24.12 -6.88
CA SER A 907 -20.44 -25.14 -6.13
C SER A 907 -20.50 -26.52 -6.81
N ARG A 908 -19.51 -27.35 -6.53
CA ARG A 908 -19.45 -28.75 -6.99
C ARG A 908 -20.70 -29.57 -6.61
N ARG A 909 -21.13 -29.47 -5.36
CA ARG A 909 -22.30 -30.23 -4.89
C ARG A 909 -23.57 -29.88 -5.64
N ALA A 910 -23.76 -28.62 -5.98
CA ALA A 910 -24.88 -28.16 -6.75
C ALA A 910 -24.86 -28.69 -8.19
N MET A 911 -23.71 -28.69 -8.80
CA MET A 911 -23.46 -29.27 -10.14
C MET A 911 -23.74 -30.79 -10.14
N GLU A 912 -23.15 -31.53 -9.20
CA GLU A 912 -23.32 -32.99 -9.09
C GLU A 912 -24.76 -33.40 -8.83
N ARG A 913 -25.55 -32.59 -8.12
CA ARG A 913 -26.98 -32.87 -7.92
C ARG A 913 -27.78 -32.81 -9.21
N ASP A 914 -27.47 -31.83 -10.08
CA ASP A 914 -28.23 -31.57 -11.31
C ASP A 914 -27.72 -32.39 -12.52
N LEU A 915 -26.38 -32.64 -12.60
CA LEU A 915 -25.75 -33.37 -13.70
C LEU A 915 -25.31 -34.81 -13.37
N GLY A 916 -25.41 -35.22 -12.09
CA GLY A 916 -24.93 -36.54 -11.62
C GLY A 916 -23.52 -36.44 -10.97
N SER A 917 -23.24 -37.42 -10.10
CA SER A 917 -22.04 -37.38 -9.23
C SER A 917 -20.88 -38.25 -9.69
N TYR A 918 -21.04 -39.09 -10.69
CA TYR A 918 -20.01 -40.02 -11.11
C TYR A 918 -19.60 -39.75 -12.58
N ASN A 919 -18.35 -39.41 -12.80
CA ASN A 919 -17.73 -39.10 -14.11
C ASN A 919 -18.39 -37.98 -14.93
N LEU A 920 -19.35 -37.23 -14.38
CA LEU A 920 -20.03 -36.11 -15.06
C LEU A 920 -20.35 -36.47 -16.54
N PRO A 921 -21.24 -37.44 -16.81
CA PRO A 921 -21.55 -37.84 -18.17
C PRO A 921 -22.06 -36.63 -18.96
N GLY A 922 -21.68 -36.53 -20.22
CA GLY A 922 -22.07 -35.43 -21.07
C GLY A 922 -21.19 -34.19 -20.97
N VAL A 923 -20.23 -34.14 -20.04
CA VAL A 923 -19.37 -32.96 -19.83
C VAL A 923 -18.06 -33.15 -20.57
N ARG A 924 -17.84 -32.34 -21.61
CA ARG A 924 -16.58 -32.25 -22.32
C ARG A 924 -15.53 -31.44 -21.55
N ALA A 925 -15.94 -30.32 -21.01
CA ALA A 925 -14.98 -29.41 -20.35
C ALA A 925 -15.53 -28.82 -19.03
N LEU A 926 -14.64 -28.73 -18.05
CA LEU A 926 -14.87 -28.04 -16.80
C LEU A 926 -14.08 -26.73 -16.81
N VAL A 927 -14.78 -25.63 -16.54
CA VAL A 927 -14.19 -24.32 -16.26
C VAL A 927 -14.26 -24.08 -14.76
N LEU A 928 -13.10 -24.20 -14.10
CA LEU A 928 -12.98 -24.10 -12.65
C LEU A 928 -12.79 -22.64 -12.25
N LEU A 929 -13.70 -22.13 -11.45
CA LEU A 929 -13.64 -20.77 -10.88
C LEU A 929 -12.99 -20.82 -9.49
N LYS A 930 -13.37 -19.93 -8.56
CA LYS A 930 -12.91 -19.97 -7.17
C LYS A 930 -13.56 -21.15 -6.44
N LEU A 931 -12.78 -22.20 -6.23
CA LEU A 931 -13.16 -23.42 -5.50
C LEU A 931 -12.34 -23.57 -4.23
N GLY A 932 -12.90 -24.28 -3.25
CA GLY A 932 -12.14 -24.76 -2.10
C GLY A 932 -11.10 -25.80 -2.55
N LEU A 933 -9.99 -25.89 -1.82
CA LEU A 933 -8.86 -26.78 -2.19
C LEU A 933 -9.28 -28.24 -2.33
N VAL A 934 -10.25 -28.71 -1.53
CA VAL A 934 -10.76 -30.07 -1.59
C VAL A 934 -11.50 -30.30 -2.90
N ASP A 935 -12.46 -29.44 -3.25
CA ASP A 935 -13.24 -29.54 -4.48
C ASP A 935 -12.36 -29.42 -5.72
N LEU A 936 -11.36 -28.53 -5.65
CA LEU A 936 -10.40 -28.33 -6.73
C LEU A 936 -9.56 -29.59 -6.99
N ARG A 937 -9.08 -30.24 -5.93
CA ARG A 937 -8.29 -31.48 -6.05
C ARG A 937 -9.11 -32.67 -6.48
N ASP A 938 -10.35 -32.72 -6.06
CA ASP A 938 -11.25 -33.79 -6.47
C ASP A 938 -11.62 -33.70 -7.96
N LEU A 939 -11.71 -32.47 -8.51
CA LEU A 939 -12.04 -32.27 -9.94
C LEU A 939 -10.81 -32.33 -10.84
N ALA A 940 -9.70 -31.76 -10.42
CA ALA A 940 -8.51 -31.56 -11.27
C ALA A 940 -7.28 -32.38 -10.82
N GLY A 941 -7.45 -33.27 -9.83
CA GLY A 941 -6.40 -34.17 -9.37
C GLY A 941 -5.72 -33.75 -8.05
N PRO A 942 -5.14 -34.71 -7.31
CA PRO A 942 -4.71 -34.54 -5.93
C PRO A 942 -3.55 -33.55 -5.73
N HIS A 943 -2.80 -33.29 -6.77
CA HIS A 943 -1.66 -32.34 -6.73
C HIS A 943 -2.02 -30.91 -7.15
N THR A 944 -3.28 -30.67 -7.53
CA THR A 944 -3.74 -29.35 -7.96
C THR A 944 -3.69 -28.35 -6.80
N LYS A 945 -3.21 -27.16 -7.10
CA LYS A 945 -3.07 -26.02 -6.18
C LYS A 945 -4.12 -24.96 -6.47
N PRO A 946 -4.44 -24.11 -5.49
CA PRO A 946 -5.22 -22.91 -5.76
C PRO A 946 -4.57 -22.08 -6.86
N PHE A 947 -5.36 -21.49 -7.72
CA PHE A 947 -4.86 -20.59 -8.77
C PHE A 947 -4.14 -19.39 -8.16
N GLY A 948 -3.16 -18.82 -8.90
CA GLY A 948 -2.38 -17.67 -8.50
C GLY A 948 -3.23 -16.42 -8.16
N ARG A 949 -2.57 -15.34 -7.78
CA ARG A 949 -3.23 -14.08 -7.47
C ARG A 949 -3.90 -13.49 -8.72
N GLY A 950 -5.08 -12.85 -8.53
CA GLY A 950 -5.82 -12.20 -9.60
C GLY A 950 -6.95 -13.02 -10.21
N PRO A 951 -7.53 -12.57 -11.34
CA PRO A 951 -8.61 -13.26 -12.02
C PRO A 951 -8.06 -14.47 -12.79
N ARG A 952 -8.21 -15.64 -12.22
CA ARG A 952 -7.77 -16.92 -12.82
C ARG A 952 -8.94 -17.87 -12.89
N ILE A 953 -9.01 -18.62 -14.00
CA ILE A 953 -9.90 -19.75 -14.22
C ILE A 953 -9.07 -20.96 -14.66
N GLY A 954 -9.51 -22.15 -14.29
CA GLY A 954 -8.91 -23.39 -14.77
C GLY A 954 -9.77 -23.99 -15.88
N LEU A 955 -9.18 -24.46 -16.97
CA LEU A 955 -9.84 -25.27 -18.00
C LEU A 955 -9.32 -26.70 -17.91
N LEU A 956 -10.23 -27.63 -17.72
CA LEU A 956 -9.99 -29.05 -17.82
C LEU A 956 -10.85 -29.59 -18.98
N ASP A 957 -10.24 -29.88 -20.11
CA ASP A 957 -10.87 -30.46 -21.29
C ASP A 957 -10.63 -31.98 -21.25
N HIS A 958 -11.71 -32.77 -21.18
CA HIS A 958 -11.62 -34.23 -21.10
C HIS A 958 -11.19 -34.92 -22.39
N THR A 959 -11.16 -34.18 -23.51
CA THR A 959 -10.69 -34.69 -24.80
C THR A 959 -9.21 -34.42 -25.08
N ASP A 960 -8.56 -33.63 -24.17
CA ASP A 960 -7.18 -33.22 -24.31
C ASP A 960 -6.30 -33.78 -23.17
N ASP A 961 -5.17 -34.38 -23.50
CA ASP A 961 -4.19 -34.88 -22.54
C ASP A 961 -3.39 -33.76 -21.82
N ALA A 962 -3.64 -32.50 -22.16
CA ALA A 962 -2.91 -31.36 -21.60
C ALA A 962 -3.15 -31.13 -20.11
N GLY A 963 -4.16 -31.77 -19.52
CA GLY A 963 -4.54 -31.60 -18.11
C GLY A 963 -5.11 -30.21 -17.81
N LEU A 964 -4.98 -29.78 -16.55
CA LEU A 964 -5.51 -28.49 -16.12
C LEU A 964 -4.69 -27.32 -16.72
N ARG A 965 -5.37 -26.45 -17.48
CA ARG A 965 -4.82 -25.21 -18.02
C ARG A 965 -5.32 -24.03 -17.23
N VAL A 966 -4.41 -23.20 -16.69
CA VAL A 966 -4.75 -21.96 -15.99
C VAL A 966 -4.81 -20.81 -17.00
N LEU A 967 -5.89 -20.06 -16.98
CA LEU A 967 -6.18 -18.99 -17.93
C LEU A 967 -6.49 -17.68 -17.18
N VAL A 968 -6.20 -16.57 -17.84
CA VAL A 968 -6.70 -15.23 -17.50
C VAL A 968 -7.98 -15.01 -18.30
N PRO A 969 -9.16 -14.92 -17.68
CA PRO A 969 -10.40 -14.70 -18.41
C PRO A 969 -10.41 -13.32 -19.05
N PHE A 970 -11.15 -13.17 -20.15
CA PHE A 970 -11.33 -11.87 -20.78
C PHE A 970 -12.12 -10.90 -19.91
N GLU A 971 -11.90 -9.62 -20.12
CA GLU A 971 -12.81 -8.56 -19.69
C GLU A 971 -14.19 -8.76 -20.31
N ILE A 972 -15.22 -8.20 -19.68
CA ILE A 972 -16.55 -8.19 -20.29
C ILE A 972 -16.47 -7.28 -21.52
N PRO A 973 -16.84 -7.77 -22.72
CA PRO A 973 -16.73 -7.00 -23.95
C PRO A 973 -17.45 -5.65 -23.86
N ASP A 974 -16.86 -4.60 -24.39
CA ASP A 974 -17.46 -3.27 -24.46
C ASP A 974 -18.62 -3.24 -25.47
N ASP A 975 -19.49 -2.22 -25.38
CA ASP A 975 -20.67 -2.12 -26.27
C ASP A 975 -20.29 -2.03 -27.75
N ASP A 976 -19.16 -1.38 -28.06
CA ASP A 976 -18.63 -1.29 -29.42
C ASP A 976 -18.29 -2.69 -29.98
N VAL A 977 -17.61 -3.52 -29.17
CA VAL A 977 -17.29 -4.92 -29.53
C VAL A 977 -18.57 -5.74 -29.74
N LEU A 978 -19.56 -5.52 -28.88
CA LEU A 978 -20.85 -6.22 -28.98
C LEU A 978 -21.64 -5.80 -30.22
N GLU A 979 -21.57 -4.54 -30.66
CA GLU A 979 -22.26 -4.03 -31.85
C GLU A 979 -21.57 -4.49 -33.15
N GLU A 980 -20.23 -4.54 -33.18
CA GLU A 980 -19.47 -5.03 -34.34
C GLU A 980 -19.58 -6.55 -34.54
N THR A 981 -20.04 -7.29 -33.54
CA THR A 981 -20.11 -8.76 -33.60
C THR A 981 -21.27 -9.24 -34.47
N TRP A 982 -22.34 -8.48 -34.62
CA TRP A 982 -23.60 -8.86 -35.28
C TRP A 982 -23.73 -8.22 -36.64
#